data_f4dda3e7a675d44768f628d5db8734bd
#
_entry.id   f4dda3e7a675d44768f628d5db8734bd
#
_cell.length_a   1.000
_cell.length_b   1.000
_cell.length_c   1.000
_cell.angle_alpha   90.00
_cell.angle_beta   90.00
_cell.angle_gamma   90.00
#
_symmetry.space_group_name_H-M   'P 1'
#
loop_
_entity.id
_entity.type
_entity.pdbx_description
1 polymer ?
#
loop_
_entity_poly.entity_id
_entity_poly.type
_entity_poly.pdbx_seq_one_letter_code
_entity_poly.pdbx_strand_id
1 'polypeptide(L)'
;MKKEILKETKEPGKSRKKKGQPKGRRNGFLEGLTGKDFTAAGLFFFSLLLCRLFVLQYGVFGSSIDWISQHSTLADYFRKRFYATGNLFPDFAWNLGGGQNIYHFAYYGLLSPTMLLSYLFPFIPMDLWVMGSSALLYAADAVLFYQWISKKGLHYGNCLFTSLFFTCSTALLYHSYNQLMFVNYMPFLLLALLGVDRHFQKRKSGLLILSVLGMILTSFYFSVGGLLALTAYAVTEYLKCGTENAAYEAEQENRKVSRNQKAGAEKKQMAGEKSSGTVEALAGLRSFFGAAIRFALPVLAGILLSGILLIPSAAALFGSSGGCGRGTAAGGIAGLFTDPAMWKPQFLILRLCYTPYGIGLSAFAGVALLGRVIGKSRLREKLLSFLLLVFFCIPLFGYLLNGGLYSKDKVFIPFLPVLCAEVGLYVENQLVRKRECGKNRSTGNFKRKVMTELRELFPYLIVLILMWNAKQETYFEPYWHLGILDVICVTACYLAWRWFPAKKQLRGRELPFLPLVFSAVILAFAGKAINQEKHVMIPRKTYEALTDSKIAAAIREIRAEDPGWYRMEQYGDGGQNLANVNRIWDIGQNVSTIYSSAYNAEYKKFRDETYGINEAFRNRMMQTVSDDPLFWQLMGVKYILAETRPEGYELYRDYGDFQVYRAISAAPVAYVTDQVVSETEYKSLPYPQNQEILETAAVIPDQEMRKTTAAITDQEKSAKSVDNFRAAADSDTKNGSVGPLFHSCFQKVNLEIPETDQEDLRIQKTADGYEIETKKSVTVSATLPGAAEGATLLAVSFEVENQKASHDMFIRINGQTNRLTGINHTYANGNTQFNYLVTMKEDGTVFIRMGKGHYILKNFETWTGMAQPLEKTEQLYSQAVTLIGGTTATYGGDGITGVVSAERDGYLITSIPYDENFVLKVDGKETLLFRANTAFLGAKIPSGEHKIVLVYHAPGRTAGSWCSLMGGMLALILVICEKKKQQNGSERAGESKMLQKQRKYYIIRV
;
A
#
# COMPACT_ATOMS: atom_id res chain seq x y z
N MET A 1 19.68 73.62 -9.39
CA MET A 1 19.37 75.03 -9.69
C MET A 1 17.96 75.07 -10.24
N LYS A 2 17.12 75.65 -9.44
CA LYS A 2 15.93 76.47 -9.72
C LYS A 2 14.86 75.88 -10.60
N LYS A 3 13.73 75.51 -9.99
CA LYS A 3 12.52 76.34 -9.62
C LYS A 3 11.64 76.60 -10.83
N GLU A 4 10.45 76.14 -10.75
CA GLU A 4 9.17 76.63 -10.18
C GLU A 4 8.18 77.13 -11.22
N ILE A 5 6.96 76.65 -11.11
CA ILE A 5 5.63 77.35 -11.05
C ILE A 5 4.91 77.60 -12.39
N LEU A 6 3.73 77.13 -12.53
CA LEU A 6 2.40 77.69 -12.38
C LEU A 6 1.33 76.83 -13.07
N LYS A 7 0.36 76.45 -12.29
CA LYS A 7 -1.11 76.50 -12.35
C LYS A 7 -1.80 77.06 -13.61
N GLU A 8 -2.85 76.34 -13.96
CA GLU A 8 -4.26 76.72 -14.08
C GLU A 8 -5.01 76.39 -15.37
N THR A 9 -6.06 75.63 -15.15
CA THR A 9 -7.46 75.71 -15.58
C THR A 9 -7.90 75.37 -17.01
N LYS A 10 -8.99 74.53 -16.96
CA LYS A 10 -10.20 74.47 -17.81
C LYS A 10 -10.22 73.60 -19.09
N GLU A 11 -10.98 72.57 -18.96
CA GLU A 11 -12.03 71.90 -19.82
C GLU A 11 -12.33 72.47 -21.20
N PRO A 12 -13.24 71.73 -21.96
CA PRO A 12 -13.10 70.38 -22.60
C PRO A 12 -13.26 70.45 -24.13
N GLY A 13 -12.86 69.46 -24.84
CA GLY A 13 -13.16 69.48 -26.30
C GLY A 13 -12.64 68.37 -27.18
N LYS A 14 -13.57 67.45 -27.49
CA LYS A 14 -13.68 66.74 -28.77
C LYS A 14 -12.59 65.73 -29.22
N SER A 15 -13.03 64.50 -29.22
CA SER A 15 -12.64 63.38 -30.09
C SER A 15 -11.75 63.65 -31.28
N ARG A 16 -10.66 62.87 -31.39
CA ARG A 16 -10.10 62.38 -32.64
C ARG A 16 -9.58 60.96 -32.50
N LYS A 17 -10.22 60.02 -33.19
CA LYS A 17 -9.78 58.66 -33.44
C LYS A 17 -8.41 58.72 -34.12
N LYS A 18 -7.39 58.08 -33.55
CA LYS A 18 -6.19 57.68 -34.28
C LYS A 18 -6.17 56.16 -34.37
N LYS A 19 -6.05 55.69 -35.61
CA LYS A 19 -5.88 54.32 -36.05
C LYS A 19 -4.60 53.73 -35.46
N GLY A 20 -4.71 52.48 -35.03
CA GLY A 20 -3.60 51.73 -34.46
C GLY A 20 -2.54 51.35 -35.47
N GLN A 21 -1.31 51.37 -35.00
CA GLN A 21 -0.21 50.59 -35.55
C GLN A 21 -0.03 49.33 -34.69
N PRO A 22 0.35 48.17 -35.25
CA PRO A 22 0.53 46.94 -34.51
C PRO A 22 1.83 46.99 -33.71
N LYS A 23 1.75 47.05 -32.41
CA LYS A 23 2.89 46.80 -31.50
C LYS A 23 3.28 45.34 -31.55
N GLY A 24 4.54 45.12 -31.92
CA GLY A 24 5.15 43.80 -31.99
C GLY A 24 4.98 42.98 -30.68
N ARG A 25 4.57 41.74 -30.84
CA ARG A 25 4.60 40.70 -29.80
C ARG A 25 6.06 40.45 -29.45
N ARG A 26 6.52 41.02 -28.36
CA ARG A 26 7.71 40.59 -27.66
C ARG A 26 7.42 40.57 -26.13
N ASN A 27 7.62 39.37 -25.54
CA ASN A 27 7.69 39.12 -24.11
C ASN A 27 6.41 39.27 -23.25
N GLY A 28 5.28 38.65 -23.66
CA GLY A 28 4.03 38.65 -22.86
C GLY A 28 3.86 37.54 -21.80
N PHE A 29 4.84 36.67 -21.58
CA PHE A 29 4.66 35.54 -20.63
C PHE A 29 4.88 35.97 -19.17
N LEU A 30 5.77 36.92 -18.91
CA LEU A 30 6.06 37.37 -17.51
C LEU A 30 5.15 38.51 -17.02
N GLU A 31 4.54 39.30 -17.92
CA GLU A 31 3.65 40.41 -17.52
C GLU A 31 2.27 39.96 -16.96
N GLY A 32 1.91 38.66 -17.11
CA GLY A 32 0.67 38.07 -16.58
C GLY A 32 0.79 37.40 -15.23
N LEU A 33 1.99 37.20 -14.66
CA LEU A 33 2.21 36.47 -13.43
C LEU A 33 1.82 37.32 -12.21
N THR A 34 0.96 36.76 -11.37
CA THR A 34 0.52 37.40 -10.11
C THR A 34 1.45 37.02 -8.94
N GLY A 35 1.40 37.77 -7.85
CA GLY A 35 2.15 37.40 -6.63
C GLY A 35 1.79 35.99 -6.10
N LYS A 36 0.61 35.46 -6.43
CA LYS A 36 0.19 34.10 -6.10
C LYS A 36 0.96 33.05 -6.90
N ASP A 37 1.26 33.33 -8.17
CA ASP A 37 1.99 32.43 -9.04
C ASP A 37 3.46 32.34 -8.60
N PHE A 38 4.06 33.44 -8.18
CA PHE A 38 5.40 33.45 -7.58
C PHE A 38 5.47 32.65 -6.27
N THR A 39 4.42 32.72 -5.42
CA THR A 39 4.37 31.93 -4.20
C THR A 39 4.22 30.44 -4.49
N ALA A 40 3.38 30.08 -5.44
CA ALA A 40 3.23 28.71 -5.89
C ALA A 40 4.55 28.13 -6.43
N ALA A 41 5.26 28.91 -7.29
CA ALA A 41 6.58 28.53 -7.77
C ALA A 41 7.60 28.42 -6.62
N GLY A 42 7.58 29.35 -5.66
CA GLY A 42 8.43 29.30 -4.47
C GLY A 42 8.23 28.04 -3.64
N LEU A 43 6.98 27.63 -3.40
CA LEU A 43 6.65 26.39 -2.68
C LEU A 43 7.09 25.14 -3.48
N PHE A 44 6.93 25.15 -4.78
CA PHE A 44 7.39 24.08 -5.67
C PHE A 44 8.91 23.86 -5.54
N PHE A 45 9.68 24.91 -5.74
CA PHE A 45 11.13 24.84 -5.62
C PHE A 45 11.61 24.57 -4.20
N PHE A 46 10.94 25.08 -3.16
CA PHE A 46 11.21 24.75 -1.77
C PHE A 46 11.05 23.24 -1.51
N SER A 47 9.98 22.63 -2.00
CA SER A 47 9.76 21.19 -1.85
C SER A 47 10.85 20.37 -2.55
N LEU A 48 11.23 20.72 -3.78
CA LEU A 48 12.33 20.07 -4.49
C LEU A 48 13.68 20.27 -3.79
N LEU A 49 13.91 21.45 -3.20
CA LEU A 49 15.11 21.72 -2.43
C LEU A 49 15.18 20.82 -1.19
N LEU A 50 14.06 20.62 -0.48
CA LEU A 50 14.01 19.67 0.65
C LEU A 50 14.39 18.25 0.19
N CYS A 51 13.78 17.76 -0.88
CA CYS A 51 14.15 16.46 -1.44
C CYS A 51 15.65 16.39 -1.79
N ARG A 52 16.20 17.45 -2.40
CA ARG A 52 17.61 17.53 -2.76
C ARG A 52 18.53 17.52 -1.55
N LEU A 53 18.18 18.23 -0.49
CA LEU A 53 18.95 18.25 0.77
C LEU A 53 18.99 16.86 1.42
N PHE A 54 17.87 16.12 1.41
CA PHE A 54 17.83 14.74 1.87
C PHE A 54 18.73 13.82 1.05
N VAL A 55 18.67 13.93 -0.29
CA VAL A 55 19.55 13.15 -1.18
C VAL A 55 21.03 13.46 -0.94
N LEU A 56 21.39 14.71 -0.73
CA LEU A 56 22.77 15.10 -0.45
C LEU A 56 23.29 14.54 0.87
N GLN A 57 22.41 14.43 1.87
CA GLN A 57 22.80 14.00 3.20
C GLN A 57 22.77 12.47 3.38
N TYR A 58 21.81 11.76 2.75
CA TYR A 58 21.52 10.36 3.10
C TYR A 58 21.69 9.38 1.93
N GLY A 59 21.69 9.79 0.68
CA GLY A 59 21.84 8.92 -0.46
C GLY A 59 20.85 9.15 -1.59
N VAL A 60 20.18 8.10 -2.11
CA VAL A 60 19.18 8.23 -3.17
C VAL A 60 17.78 8.50 -2.60
N PHE A 61 16.89 9.13 -3.39
CA PHE A 61 15.50 9.40 -2.97
C PHE A 61 14.65 8.12 -3.06
N GLY A 62 15.00 7.15 -2.21
CA GLY A 62 14.40 5.83 -2.10
C GLY A 62 14.86 5.13 -0.84
N SER A 63 14.07 4.16 -0.34
CA SER A 63 14.35 3.41 0.89
C SER A 63 14.86 2.01 0.63
N SER A 64 15.65 1.50 1.59
CA SER A 64 16.17 0.13 1.62
C SER A 64 15.12 -0.92 2.02
N ILE A 65 13.91 -0.52 2.36
CA ILE A 65 12.83 -1.40 2.81
C ILE A 65 11.85 -1.61 1.64
N ASP A 66 10.72 -0.89 1.65
CA ASP A 66 9.62 -1.15 0.71
C ASP A 66 9.86 -0.52 -0.67
N TRP A 67 10.65 0.59 -0.74
CA TRP A 67 10.86 1.27 -2.01
C TRP A 67 11.63 0.41 -3.00
N ILE A 68 12.84 -0.09 -2.61
CA ILE A 68 13.71 -0.85 -3.52
C ILE A 68 13.15 -2.25 -3.83
N SER A 69 12.45 -2.86 -2.87
CA SER A 69 11.95 -4.24 -2.99
C SER A 69 10.53 -4.36 -3.55
N GLN A 70 9.74 -3.27 -3.54
CA GLN A 70 8.35 -3.31 -3.98
C GLN A 70 8.00 -2.19 -4.96
N HIS A 71 8.18 -0.91 -4.57
CA HIS A 71 7.64 0.21 -5.34
C HIS A 71 8.36 0.45 -6.66
N SER A 72 9.69 0.28 -6.70
CA SER A 72 10.46 0.41 -7.93
C SER A 72 10.45 -0.88 -8.75
N THR A 73 10.65 -2.02 -8.10
CA THR A 73 10.81 -3.33 -8.76
C THR A 73 9.51 -3.85 -9.39
N LEU A 74 8.37 -3.76 -8.69
CA LEU A 74 7.09 -4.19 -9.25
C LEU A 74 6.61 -3.26 -10.36
N ALA A 75 6.83 -1.94 -10.23
CA ALA A 75 6.54 -1.00 -11.32
C ALA A 75 7.40 -1.29 -12.57
N ASP A 76 8.69 -1.63 -12.39
CA ASP A 76 9.59 -2.05 -13.47
C ASP A 76 9.12 -3.35 -14.12
N TYR A 77 8.69 -4.32 -13.33
CA TYR A 77 8.13 -5.58 -13.82
C TYR A 77 6.88 -5.35 -14.68
N PHE A 78 5.92 -4.52 -14.24
CA PHE A 78 4.72 -4.20 -15.02
C PHE A 78 5.07 -3.55 -16.36
N ARG A 79 6.02 -2.63 -16.38
CA ARG A 79 6.48 -1.97 -17.60
C ARG A 79 7.19 -2.94 -18.54
N LYS A 80 8.11 -3.78 -18.05
CA LYS A 80 8.79 -4.82 -18.84
C LYS A 80 7.77 -5.77 -19.45
N ARG A 81 6.79 -6.22 -18.66
CA ARG A 81 5.73 -7.09 -19.12
C ARG A 81 4.88 -6.43 -20.22
N PHE A 82 4.53 -5.16 -20.07
CA PHE A 82 3.82 -4.41 -21.11
C PHE A 82 4.61 -4.36 -22.43
N TYR A 83 5.91 -4.12 -22.38
CA TYR A 83 6.73 -4.08 -23.60
C TYR A 83 6.90 -5.46 -24.24
N ALA A 84 6.93 -6.52 -23.44
CA ALA A 84 7.01 -7.88 -23.97
C ALA A 84 5.72 -8.32 -24.68
N THR A 85 4.54 -7.74 -24.35
CA THR A 85 3.24 -8.29 -24.73
C THR A 85 2.28 -7.33 -25.39
N GLY A 86 2.46 -6.02 -25.18
CA GLY A 86 1.45 -5.01 -25.49
C GLY A 86 0.22 -5.05 -24.57
N ASN A 87 0.14 -5.99 -23.60
CA ASN A 87 -1.02 -6.12 -22.71
C ASN A 87 -0.93 -5.14 -21.52
N LEU A 88 -1.83 -4.16 -21.52
CA LEU A 88 -1.94 -3.17 -20.44
C LEU A 88 -2.67 -3.72 -19.20
N PHE A 89 -3.47 -4.78 -19.39
CA PHE A 89 -4.32 -5.38 -18.37
C PHE A 89 -3.99 -6.88 -18.23
N PRO A 90 -2.79 -7.22 -17.76
CA PRO A 90 -2.42 -8.63 -17.58
C PRO A 90 -3.24 -9.29 -16.47
N ASP A 91 -3.44 -10.62 -16.56
CA ASP A 91 -4.16 -11.42 -15.58
C ASP A 91 -3.21 -12.16 -14.63
N PHE A 92 -2.03 -12.60 -15.13
CA PHE A 92 -1.15 -13.46 -14.36
C PHE A 92 0.31 -13.01 -14.42
N ALA A 93 1.04 -13.17 -13.33
CA ALA A 93 2.47 -12.90 -13.20
C ALA A 93 3.24 -14.21 -13.08
N TRP A 94 3.73 -14.74 -14.19
CA TRP A 94 4.49 -16.01 -14.26
C TRP A 94 5.82 -15.95 -13.51
N ASN A 95 6.43 -14.78 -13.46
CA ASN A 95 7.80 -14.54 -13.02
C ASN A 95 8.00 -14.50 -11.49
N LEU A 96 6.94 -14.23 -10.74
CA LEU A 96 7.00 -13.92 -9.31
C LEU A 96 6.26 -14.97 -8.48
N GLY A 97 6.85 -15.39 -7.36
CA GLY A 97 6.20 -16.23 -6.36
C GLY A 97 5.72 -17.58 -6.89
N GLY A 98 6.49 -18.19 -7.80
CA GLY A 98 6.09 -19.43 -8.48
C GLY A 98 5.02 -19.28 -9.56
N GLY A 99 4.50 -18.07 -9.73
CA GLY A 99 3.34 -17.71 -10.54
C GLY A 99 2.18 -17.24 -9.66
N GLN A 100 1.71 -16.00 -9.87
CA GLN A 100 0.70 -15.36 -9.02
C GLN A 100 -0.34 -14.60 -9.87
N ASN A 101 -1.56 -14.49 -9.35
CA ASN A 101 -2.52 -13.51 -9.85
C ASN A 101 -1.90 -12.10 -9.75
N ILE A 102 -1.84 -11.36 -10.86
CA ILE A 102 -1.14 -10.06 -10.89
C ILE A 102 -1.82 -9.02 -10.00
N TYR A 103 -3.10 -9.17 -9.71
CA TYR A 103 -3.84 -8.25 -8.85
C TYR A 103 -3.45 -8.37 -7.36
N HIS A 104 -2.70 -9.41 -6.96
CA HIS A 104 -2.00 -9.44 -5.67
C HIS A 104 -0.98 -8.28 -5.54
N PHE A 105 -0.50 -7.74 -6.66
CA PHE A 105 0.48 -6.65 -6.71
C PHE A 105 -0.11 -5.32 -7.16
N ALA A 106 -1.41 -5.25 -7.46
CA ALA A 106 -2.07 -4.07 -8.00
C ALA A 106 -1.86 -2.81 -7.15
N TYR A 107 -1.71 -2.98 -5.82
CA TYR A 107 -1.41 -1.92 -4.88
C TYR A 107 -0.12 -1.16 -5.20
N TYR A 108 0.86 -1.81 -5.85
CA TYR A 108 2.17 -1.22 -6.15
C TYR A 108 2.23 -0.49 -7.50
N GLY A 109 1.09 -0.04 -8.02
CA GLY A 109 1.02 0.89 -9.11
C GLY A 109 0.67 0.30 -10.48
N LEU A 110 0.05 -0.89 -10.55
CA LEU A 110 -0.31 -1.58 -11.80
C LEU A 110 -0.99 -0.65 -12.83
N LEU A 111 -1.98 0.15 -12.41
CA LEU A 111 -2.68 1.12 -13.27
C LEU A 111 -2.53 2.57 -12.78
N SER A 112 -1.51 2.86 -11.96
CA SER A 112 -1.25 4.21 -11.48
C SER A 112 -0.94 5.15 -12.66
N PRO A 113 -1.61 6.31 -12.77
CA PRO A 113 -1.38 7.26 -13.86
C PRO A 113 0.08 7.68 -14.02
N THR A 114 0.82 7.84 -12.91
CA THR A 114 2.24 8.20 -12.92
C THR A 114 3.13 7.07 -13.43
N MET A 115 2.79 5.81 -13.12
CA MET A 115 3.52 4.65 -13.62
C MET A 115 3.21 4.41 -15.10
N LEU A 116 1.95 4.50 -15.52
CA LEU A 116 1.56 4.41 -16.93
C LEU A 116 2.24 5.47 -17.80
N LEU A 117 2.41 6.69 -17.27
CA LEU A 117 3.15 7.75 -17.98
C LEU A 117 4.60 7.35 -18.27
N SER A 118 5.24 6.53 -17.42
CA SER A 118 6.61 6.03 -17.63
C SER A 118 6.75 5.17 -18.88
N TYR A 119 5.64 4.58 -19.36
CA TYR A 119 5.63 3.73 -20.55
C TYR A 119 5.89 4.52 -21.85
N LEU A 120 5.73 5.86 -21.81
CA LEU A 120 6.11 6.75 -22.92
C LEU A 120 7.62 7.07 -22.93
N PHE A 121 8.35 6.70 -21.87
CA PHE A 121 9.76 7.04 -21.68
C PHE A 121 10.61 5.79 -21.31
N PRO A 122 10.68 4.78 -22.21
CA PRO A 122 11.34 3.50 -21.91
C PRO A 122 12.83 3.63 -21.59
N PHE A 123 13.48 4.68 -22.09
CA PHE A 123 14.91 4.95 -21.89
C PHE A 123 15.26 5.46 -20.50
N ILE A 124 14.23 5.83 -19.66
CA ILE A 124 14.46 6.22 -18.28
C ILE A 124 14.33 4.95 -17.40
N PRO A 125 15.37 4.52 -16.67
CA PRO A 125 15.26 3.44 -15.69
C PRO A 125 14.10 3.67 -14.72
N MET A 126 13.35 2.62 -14.38
CA MET A 126 12.14 2.77 -13.56
C MET A 126 12.46 3.33 -12.17
N ASP A 127 13.59 2.94 -11.58
CA ASP A 127 14.02 3.46 -10.28
C ASP A 127 14.17 4.99 -10.31
N LEU A 128 14.80 5.53 -11.38
CA LEU A 128 14.96 6.98 -11.57
C LEU A 128 13.62 7.66 -11.85
N TRP A 129 12.73 6.99 -12.62
CA TRP A 129 11.38 7.50 -12.86
C TRP A 129 10.58 7.62 -11.56
N VAL A 130 10.63 6.59 -10.72
CA VAL A 130 9.92 6.55 -9.44
C VAL A 130 10.47 7.61 -8.48
N MET A 131 11.79 7.78 -8.38
CA MET A 131 12.41 8.86 -7.60
C MET A 131 11.95 10.24 -8.05
N GLY A 132 12.09 10.51 -9.36
CA GLY A 132 11.77 11.82 -9.95
C GLY A 132 10.28 12.14 -9.87
N SER A 133 9.41 11.18 -10.23
CA SER A 133 7.96 11.38 -10.18
C SER A 133 7.45 11.60 -8.76
N SER A 134 7.98 10.88 -7.77
CA SER A 134 7.57 11.06 -6.38
C SER A 134 7.98 12.43 -5.82
N ALA A 135 9.19 12.90 -6.12
CA ALA A 135 9.63 14.25 -5.76
C ALA A 135 8.78 15.34 -6.44
N LEU A 136 8.40 15.13 -7.71
CA LEU A 136 7.51 16.06 -8.44
C LEU A 136 6.09 16.05 -7.88
N LEU A 137 5.55 14.90 -7.48
CA LEU A 137 4.24 14.82 -6.85
C LEU A 137 4.22 15.53 -5.50
N TYR A 138 5.27 15.33 -4.67
CA TYR A 138 5.43 16.06 -3.41
C TYR A 138 5.48 17.59 -3.62
N ALA A 139 6.17 18.06 -4.64
CA ALA A 139 6.20 19.49 -4.98
C ALA A 139 4.85 19.98 -5.52
N ALA A 140 4.14 19.15 -6.30
CA ALA A 140 2.79 19.44 -6.79
C ALA A 140 1.78 19.54 -5.63
N ASP A 141 1.91 18.71 -4.59
CA ASP A 141 1.09 18.77 -3.39
C ASP A 141 1.14 20.13 -2.72
N ALA A 142 2.33 20.68 -2.52
CA ALA A 142 2.51 21.99 -1.93
C ALA A 142 1.82 23.10 -2.76
N VAL A 143 1.95 23.03 -4.10
CA VAL A 143 1.31 23.99 -5.03
C VAL A 143 -0.21 23.84 -5.02
N LEU A 144 -0.73 22.62 -5.15
CA LEU A 144 -2.17 22.37 -5.21
C LEU A 144 -2.84 22.73 -3.87
N PHE A 145 -2.19 22.41 -2.75
CA PHE A 145 -2.69 22.81 -1.44
C PHE A 145 -2.75 24.35 -1.31
N TYR A 146 -1.68 25.07 -1.70
CA TYR A 146 -1.67 26.51 -1.71
C TYR A 146 -2.78 27.09 -2.62
N GLN A 147 -2.96 26.53 -3.81
CA GLN A 147 -4.04 26.94 -4.72
C GLN A 147 -5.43 26.73 -4.11
N TRP A 148 -5.62 25.67 -3.36
CA TRP A 148 -6.88 25.37 -2.70
C TRP A 148 -7.12 26.29 -1.50
N ILE A 149 -6.14 26.40 -0.57
CA ILE A 149 -6.27 27.19 0.65
C ILE A 149 -6.39 28.70 0.39
N SER A 150 -5.73 29.20 -0.66
CA SER A 150 -5.80 30.63 -1.06
C SER A 150 -7.19 31.08 -1.51
N LYS A 151 -8.11 30.14 -1.80
CA LYS A 151 -9.51 30.43 -2.11
C LYS A 151 -10.42 30.48 -0.90
N LYS A 152 -9.91 30.18 0.30
CA LYS A 152 -10.71 30.14 1.56
C LYS A 152 -10.80 31.47 2.27
N GLY A 153 -10.29 32.56 1.68
CA GLY A 153 -10.36 33.91 2.25
C GLY A 153 -9.36 34.21 3.35
N LEU A 154 -8.32 33.38 3.49
CA LEU A 154 -7.23 33.60 4.45
C LEU A 154 -6.29 34.73 4.00
N HIS A 155 -5.68 35.41 4.95
CA HIS A 155 -4.62 36.37 4.68
C HIS A 155 -3.41 35.68 4.00
N TYR A 156 -2.72 36.38 3.12
CA TYR A 156 -1.59 35.87 2.36
C TYR A 156 -0.54 35.15 3.23
N GLY A 157 -0.07 35.77 4.31
CA GLY A 157 0.93 35.16 5.21
C GLY A 157 0.40 33.91 5.91
N ASN A 158 -0.92 33.85 6.17
CA ASN A 158 -1.55 32.65 6.73
C ASN A 158 -1.70 31.54 5.69
N CYS A 159 -2.00 31.87 4.42
CA CYS A 159 -1.97 30.89 3.32
C CYS A 159 -0.58 30.26 3.17
N LEU A 160 0.47 31.07 3.20
CA LEU A 160 1.86 30.59 3.13
C LEU A 160 2.20 29.70 4.32
N PHE A 161 1.91 30.16 5.57
CA PHE A 161 2.10 29.37 6.79
C PHE A 161 1.41 28.02 6.68
N THR A 162 0.11 28.01 6.32
CA THR A 162 -0.69 26.78 6.25
C THR A 162 -0.15 25.81 5.19
N SER A 163 0.36 26.36 4.08
CA SER A 163 0.99 25.56 3.03
C SER A 163 2.33 24.96 3.46
N LEU A 164 3.15 25.71 4.17
CA LEU A 164 4.38 25.19 4.78
C LEU A 164 4.07 24.13 5.86
N PHE A 165 3.03 24.38 6.68
CA PHE A 165 2.58 23.43 7.68
C PHE A 165 2.16 22.09 7.08
N PHE A 166 1.44 22.12 5.96
CA PHE A 166 1.09 20.93 5.17
C PHE A 166 2.33 20.26 4.58
N THR A 167 3.17 21.01 3.87
CA THR A 167 4.35 20.50 3.17
C THR A 167 5.37 19.88 4.15
N CYS A 168 5.53 20.43 5.33
CA CYS A 168 6.45 19.93 6.36
C CYS A 168 5.86 18.80 7.22
N SER A 169 4.71 18.21 6.85
CA SER A 169 4.26 16.95 7.47
C SER A 169 5.33 15.87 7.29
N THR A 170 5.75 15.25 8.42
CA THR A 170 6.73 14.16 8.38
C THR A 170 6.20 12.96 7.58
N ALA A 171 4.89 12.67 7.67
CA ALA A 171 4.27 11.62 6.88
C ALA A 171 4.37 11.88 5.38
N LEU A 172 4.10 13.11 4.93
CA LEU A 172 4.13 13.46 3.52
C LEU A 172 5.55 13.37 2.95
N LEU A 173 6.55 13.93 3.64
CA LEU A 173 7.94 13.91 3.19
C LEU A 173 8.56 12.51 3.28
N TYR A 174 8.42 11.82 4.42
CA TYR A 174 9.02 10.51 4.65
C TYR A 174 8.50 9.45 3.67
N HIS A 175 7.19 9.41 3.45
CA HIS A 175 6.62 8.42 2.54
C HIS A 175 6.82 8.77 1.06
N SER A 176 7.21 9.98 0.71
CA SER A 176 7.56 10.32 -0.67
C SER A 176 8.84 9.62 -1.18
N TYR A 177 9.68 9.10 -0.27
CA TYR A 177 10.84 8.27 -0.63
C TYR A 177 10.81 6.85 -0.02
N ASN A 178 9.85 6.54 0.85
CA ASN A 178 9.75 5.24 1.50
C ASN A 178 8.55 4.43 0.95
N GLN A 179 7.35 4.70 1.43
CA GLN A 179 6.13 3.95 1.07
C GLN A 179 5.23 4.82 0.20
N LEU A 180 5.54 4.91 -1.08
CA LEU A 180 4.97 5.88 -2.02
C LEU A 180 3.44 5.87 -2.09
N MET A 181 2.82 4.69 -1.92
CA MET A 181 1.36 4.54 -1.97
C MET A 181 0.64 5.26 -0.84
N PHE A 182 1.37 5.67 0.23
CA PHE A 182 0.78 6.41 1.34
C PHE A 182 0.55 7.88 1.01
N VAL A 183 1.23 8.42 0.00
CA VAL A 183 1.20 9.86 -0.30
C VAL A 183 1.05 10.21 -1.79
N ASN A 184 1.47 9.37 -2.74
CA ASN A 184 1.44 9.70 -4.17
C ASN A 184 0.02 9.93 -4.75
N TYR A 185 -1.04 9.55 -4.05
CA TYR A 185 -2.44 9.88 -4.38
C TYR A 185 -2.85 11.30 -3.94
N MET A 186 -2.06 11.96 -3.09
CA MET A 186 -2.39 13.26 -2.48
C MET A 186 -2.68 14.37 -3.50
N PRO A 187 -1.94 14.52 -4.62
CA PRO A 187 -2.27 15.50 -5.64
C PRO A 187 -3.69 15.32 -6.20
N PHE A 188 -4.13 14.06 -6.38
CA PHE A 188 -5.49 13.77 -6.85
C PHE A 188 -6.54 14.08 -5.77
N LEU A 189 -6.25 13.84 -4.50
CA LEU A 189 -7.12 14.24 -3.39
C LEU A 189 -7.26 15.77 -3.32
N LEU A 190 -6.17 16.53 -3.48
CA LEU A 190 -6.20 17.98 -3.53
C LEU A 190 -6.98 18.52 -4.74
N LEU A 191 -6.83 17.88 -5.89
CA LEU A 191 -7.65 18.18 -7.08
C LEU A 191 -9.13 17.82 -6.85
N ALA A 192 -9.43 16.74 -6.09
CA ALA A 192 -10.79 16.38 -5.73
C ALA A 192 -11.41 17.43 -4.79
N LEU A 193 -10.66 17.95 -3.80
CA LEU A 193 -11.12 19.07 -2.93
C LEU A 193 -11.41 20.34 -3.75
N LEU A 194 -10.55 20.69 -4.72
CA LEU A 194 -10.84 21.74 -5.70
C LEU A 194 -12.05 21.41 -6.59
N GLY A 195 -12.26 20.13 -6.89
CA GLY A 195 -13.41 19.59 -7.60
C GLY A 195 -14.70 19.79 -6.83
N VAL A 196 -14.71 19.55 -5.51
CA VAL A 196 -15.85 19.84 -4.62
C VAL A 196 -16.22 21.32 -4.67
N ASP A 197 -15.22 22.21 -4.52
CA ASP A 197 -15.48 23.66 -4.62
C ASP A 197 -16.13 24.04 -5.97
N ARG A 198 -15.61 23.49 -7.08
CA ARG A 198 -16.17 23.74 -8.41
C ARG A 198 -17.56 23.15 -8.59
N HIS A 199 -17.80 21.98 -7.98
CA HIS A 199 -19.12 21.33 -8.03
C HIS A 199 -20.20 22.18 -7.36
N PHE A 200 -19.95 22.65 -6.12
CA PHE A 200 -20.92 23.47 -5.41
C PHE A 200 -21.05 24.89 -5.95
N GLN A 201 -19.95 25.55 -6.36
CA GLN A 201 -19.96 26.93 -6.86
C GLN A 201 -20.36 27.05 -8.32
N LYS A 202 -19.90 26.12 -9.18
CA LYS A 202 -20.03 26.22 -10.64
C LYS A 202 -20.82 25.09 -11.29
N ARG A 203 -21.29 24.11 -10.49
CA ARG A 203 -21.97 22.89 -10.96
C ARG A 203 -21.18 22.16 -12.05
N LYS A 204 -19.84 22.01 -11.86
CA LYS A 204 -18.91 21.31 -12.77
C LYS A 204 -18.26 20.14 -12.05
N SER A 205 -18.57 18.91 -12.45
CA SER A 205 -18.16 17.69 -11.77
C SER A 205 -16.98 16.97 -12.43
N GLY A 206 -16.60 17.33 -13.69
CA GLY A 206 -15.57 16.60 -14.42
C GLY A 206 -14.23 16.50 -13.69
N LEU A 207 -13.78 17.58 -13.01
CA LEU A 207 -12.56 17.55 -12.21
C LEU A 207 -12.70 16.57 -11.03
N LEU A 208 -13.84 16.55 -10.36
CA LEU A 208 -14.12 15.66 -9.23
C LEU A 208 -14.06 14.18 -9.68
N ILE A 209 -14.72 13.85 -10.80
CA ILE A 209 -14.71 12.49 -11.38
C ILE A 209 -13.30 12.02 -11.67
N LEU A 210 -12.53 12.81 -12.45
CA LEU A 210 -11.16 12.44 -12.84
C LEU A 210 -10.21 12.38 -11.65
N SER A 211 -10.39 13.24 -10.65
CA SER A 211 -9.56 13.23 -9.45
C SER A 211 -9.85 12.02 -8.57
N VAL A 212 -11.11 11.61 -8.41
CA VAL A 212 -11.47 10.38 -7.68
C VAL A 212 -10.92 9.16 -8.41
N LEU A 213 -11.04 9.09 -9.73
CA LEU A 213 -10.42 8.03 -10.55
C LEU A 213 -8.91 7.97 -10.33
N GLY A 214 -8.19 9.09 -10.50
CA GLY A 214 -6.74 9.16 -10.34
C GLY A 214 -6.28 8.79 -8.94
N MET A 215 -7.01 9.20 -7.90
CA MET A 215 -6.76 8.85 -6.50
C MET A 215 -6.85 7.33 -6.29
N ILE A 216 -7.91 6.67 -6.78
CA ILE A 216 -8.13 5.23 -6.63
C ILE A 216 -7.10 4.42 -7.44
N LEU A 217 -6.84 4.80 -8.69
CA LEU A 217 -5.85 4.11 -9.53
C LEU A 217 -4.42 4.24 -8.98
N THR A 218 -4.12 5.30 -8.21
CA THR A 218 -2.82 5.46 -7.57
C THR A 218 -2.71 4.68 -6.27
N SER A 219 -3.75 4.72 -5.43
CA SER A 219 -3.77 3.99 -4.15
C SER A 219 -5.20 3.74 -3.68
N PHE A 220 -5.78 2.61 -4.08
CA PHE A 220 -7.15 2.26 -3.70
C PHE A 220 -7.33 2.12 -2.17
N TYR A 221 -6.31 1.66 -1.45
CA TYR A 221 -6.36 1.50 0.01
C TYR A 221 -6.55 2.85 0.72
N PHE A 222 -5.71 3.85 0.43
CA PHE A 222 -5.80 5.18 1.04
C PHE A 222 -6.96 6.01 0.49
N SER A 223 -7.50 5.64 -0.67
CA SER A 223 -8.66 6.32 -1.25
C SER A 223 -9.93 6.18 -0.41
N VAL A 224 -10.06 5.13 0.41
CA VAL A 224 -11.16 4.99 1.37
C VAL A 224 -11.17 6.16 2.35
N GLY A 225 -10.04 6.42 3.01
CA GLY A 225 -9.87 7.59 3.89
C GLY A 225 -10.01 8.92 3.13
N GLY A 226 -9.49 8.98 1.90
CA GLY A 226 -9.61 10.16 1.02
C GLY A 226 -11.06 10.50 0.67
N LEU A 227 -11.89 9.51 0.34
CA LEU A 227 -13.32 9.69 0.07
C LEU A 227 -14.08 10.13 1.30
N LEU A 228 -13.72 9.61 2.48
CA LEU A 228 -14.34 10.03 3.74
C LEU A 228 -13.98 11.50 4.08
N ALA A 229 -12.69 11.87 3.94
CA ALA A 229 -12.23 13.24 4.12
C ALA A 229 -12.92 14.21 3.15
N LEU A 230 -13.06 13.80 1.87
CA LEU A 230 -13.74 14.54 0.83
C LEU A 230 -15.22 14.73 1.14
N THR A 231 -15.89 13.69 1.65
CA THR A 231 -17.31 13.74 2.04
C THR A 231 -17.53 14.65 3.24
N ALA A 232 -16.69 14.54 4.28
CA ALA A 232 -16.74 15.43 5.44
C ALA A 232 -16.56 16.90 5.03
N TYR A 233 -15.63 17.17 4.13
CA TYR A 233 -15.44 18.49 3.55
C TYR A 233 -16.64 18.96 2.72
N ALA A 234 -17.21 18.10 1.85
CA ALA A 234 -18.35 18.43 1.01
C ALA A 234 -19.61 18.82 1.83
N VAL A 235 -19.87 18.12 2.96
CA VAL A 235 -20.96 18.48 3.89
C VAL A 235 -20.76 19.90 4.42
N THR A 236 -19.54 20.26 4.81
CA THR A 236 -19.28 21.62 5.35
C THR A 236 -19.41 22.69 4.28
N GLU A 237 -18.99 22.45 3.06
CA GLU A 237 -19.15 23.41 1.94
C GLU A 237 -20.63 23.55 1.54
N TYR A 238 -21.41 22.47 1.54
CA TYR A 238 -22.86 22.54 1.32
C TYR A 238 -23.55 23.45 2.36
N LEU A 239 -23.23 23.28 3.64
CA LEU A 239 -23.80 24.08 4.73
C LEU A 239 -23.42 25.57 4.63
N LYS A 240 -22.25 25.90 4.08
CA LYS A 240 -21.84 27.28 3.80
C LYS A 240 -22.62 27.89 2.63
N CYS A 241 -22.65 27.20 1.50
CA CYS A 241 -23.34 27.67 0.28
C CYS A 241 -24.85 27.85 0.49
N GLY A 242 -25.48 26.93 1.24
CA GLY A 242 -26.92 27.03 1.56
C GLY A 242 -27.31 28.31 2.31
N THR A 243 -26.45 28.77 3.21
CA THR A 243 -26.72 30.01 3.99
C THR A 243 -26.37 31.29 3.23
N GLU A 244 -25.42 31.27 2.31
CA GLU A 244 -25.13 32.42 1.44
C GLU A 244 -26.28 32.66 0.46
N ASN A 245 -26.85 31.58 -0.10
CA ASN A 245 -28.01 31.67 -0.95
C ASN A 245 -29.26 32.15 -0.19
N ALA A 246 -29.51 31.63 1.00
CA ALA A 246 -30.62 32.09 1.83
C ALA A 246 -30.48 33.55 2.26
N ALA A 247 -29.28 33.99 2.60
CA ALA A 247 -28.98 35.40 2.91
C ALA A 247 -29.17 36.32 1.70
N TYR A 248 -28.75 35.87 0.51
CA TYR A 248 -28.95 36.60 -0.73
C TYR A 248 -30.41 36.69 -1.14
N GLU A 249 -31.19 35.62 -0.97
CA GLU A 249 -32.64 35.60 -1.21
C GLU A 249 -33.35 36.54 -0.25
N ALA A 250 -33.03 36.50 1.05
CA ALA A 250 -33.59 37.40 2.06
C ALA A 250 -33.23 38.85 1.77
N GLU A 251 -32.02 39.17 1.29
CA GLU A 251 -31.66 40.55 0.90
C GLU A 251 -32.37 40.99 -0.37
N GLN A 252 -32.59 40.09 -1.35
CA GLN A 252 -33.40 40.36 -2.52
C GLN A 252 -34.84 40.60 -2.16
N GLU A 253 -35.39 39.84 -1.24
CA GLU A 253 -36.76 39.99 -0.75
C GLU A 253 -36.94 41.32 0.01
N ASN A 254 -36.01 41.66 0.90
CA ASN A 254 -35.96 42.95 1.58
C ASN A 254 -35.81 44.13 0.58
N ARG A 255 -35.05 44.00 -0.47
CA ARG A 255 -34.93 44.96 -1.58
C ARG A 255 -36.25 45.08 -2.37
N LYS A 256 -36.99 44.00 -2.56
CA LYS A 256 -38.30 44.00 -3.20
C LYS A 256 -39.34 44.66 -2.29
N VAL A 257 -39.35 44.33 -1.00
CA VAL A 257 -40.25 44.95 0.01
C VAL A 257 -39.97 46.44 0.13
N SER A 258 -38.70 46.87 0.20
CA SER A 258 -38.35 48.30 0.25
C SER A 258 -38.65 49.05 -1.07
N ARG A 259 -38.67 48.40 -2.22
CA ARG A 259 -39.16 48.97 -3.49
C ARG A 259 -40.67 49.08 -3.52
N ASN A 260 -41.39 48.07 -2.99
CA ASN A 260 -42.86 48.07 -2.96
C ASN A 260 -43.42 49.02 -1.88
N GLN A 261 -42.68 49.28 -0.80
CA GLN A 261 -43.02 50.32 0.18
C GLN A 261 -42.85 51.76 -0.33
N LYS A 262 -42.04 51.96 -1.38
CA LYS A 262 -41.97 53.29 -2.09
C LYS A 262 -43.01 53.41 -3.16
N ALA A 263 -43.81 52.37 -3.46
CA ALA A 263 -44.82 52.38 -4.58
C ALA A 263 -46.28 52.11 -4.11
N GLY A 264 -46.63 52.29 -2.83
CA GLY A 264 -48.02 52.12 -2.41
C GLY A 264 -48.18 51.90 -0.92
N ALA A 265 -48.38 53.02 -0.21
CA ALA A 265 -49.12 52.99 1.02
C ALA A 265 -50.59 52.76 0.72
N GLU A 266 -51.03 51.54 0.83
CA GLU A 266 -52.41 51.11 1.05
C GLU A 266 -52.60 49.69 0.46
N LYS A 267 -52.56 48.72 1.33
CA LYS A 267 -53.53 47.59 1.42
C LYS A 267 -52.98 46.42 2.21
N LYS A 268 -53.62 46.27 3.36
CA LYS A 268 -54.03 45.06 4.06
C LYS A 268 -52.94 44.08 4.61
N GLN A 269 -52.88 44.19 5.96
CA GLN A 269 -52.98 43.02 6.82
C GLN A 269 -53.94 41.96 6.28
N MET A 270 -53.42 40.80 5.89
CA MET A 270 -54.04 39.51 6.07
C MET A 270 -53.08 38.39 5.58
N ALA A 271 -53.11 37.33 6.38
CA ALA A 271 -52.43 36.07 6.20
C ALA A 271 -50.97 36.00 6.62
N GLY A 272 -50.68 36.11 7.91
CA GLY A 272 -49.58 35.42 8.54
C GLY A 272 -49.94 33.94 8.71
N GLU A 273 -49.83 33.16 7.65
CA GLU A 273 -49.64 31.71 7.84
C GLU A 273 -48.20 31.50 8.29
N LYS A 274 -48.02 31.23 9.59
CA LYS A 274 -46.83 30.60 10.15
C LYS A 274 -46.77 29.23 9.45
N SER A 275 -45.90 29.11 8.42
CA SER A 275 -45.57 27.80 7.89
C SER A 275 -45.09 26.96 9.09
N SER A 276 -45.73 25.84 9.32
CA SER A 276 -45.41 24.92 10.39
C SER A 276 -43.91 24.57 10.28
N GLY A 277 -43.14 24.71 11.36
CA GLY A 277 -41.70 24.46 11.40
C GLY A 277 -41.31 23.03 10.89
N THR A 278 -42.31 22.13 10.84
CA THR A 278 -42.19 20.81 10.22
C THR A 278 -42.06 20.86 8.69
N VAL A 279 -42.75 21.80 8.01
CA VAL A 279 -42.73 21.94 6.54
C VAL A 279 -41.34 22.53 6.12
N GLU A 280 -40.83 23.50 6.86
CA GLU A 280 -39.49 24.08 6.62
C GLU A 280 -38.38 23.06 6.88
N ALA A 281 -38.47 22.25 7.95
CA ALA A 281 -37.55 21.17 8.26
C ALA A 281 -37.55 20.09 7.16
N LEU A 282 -38.72 19.67 6.65
CA LEU A 282 -38.89 18.71 5.57
C LEU A 282 -38.32 19.26 4.23
N ALA A 283 -38.53 20.53 3.93
CA ALA A 283 -37.99 21.19 2.75
C ALA A 283 -36.42 21.27 2.83
N GLY A 284 -35.88 21.60 4.01
CA GLY A 284 -34.44 21.58 4.26
C GLY A 284 -33.82 20.18 4.09
N LEU A 285 -34.48 19.16 4.62
CA LEU A 285 -34.06 17.76 4.49
C LEU A 285 -34.06 17.31 3.02
N ARG A 286 -35.13 17.62 2.26
CA ARG A 286 -35.23 17.31 0.83
C ARG A 286 -34.13 18.02 0.01
N SER A 287 -33.79 19.27 0.37
CA SER A 287 -32.69 20.00 -0.27
C SER A 287 -31.34 19.36 0.02
N PHE A 288 -31.11 18.92 1.27
CA PHE A 288 -29.88 18.22 1.67
C PHE A 288 -29.72 16.91 0.93
N PHE A 289 -30.75 16.04 0.92
CA PHE A 289 -30.69 14.77 0.18
C PHE A 289 -30.49 14.98 -1.32
N GLY A 290 -31.14 15.99 -1.91
CA GLY A 290 -30.92 16.35 -3.31
C GLY A 290 -29.49 16.82 -3.61
N ALA A 291 -28.86 17.52 -2.67
CA ALA A 291 -27.45 17.92 -2.79
C ALA A 291 -26.51 16.75 -2.57
N ALA A 292 -26.80 15.89 -1.61
CA ALA A 292 -26.03 14.67 -1.33
C ALA A 292 -26.00 13.73 -2.54
N ILE A 293 -27.16 13.47 -3.16
CA ILE A 293 -27.23 12.64 -4.37
C ILE A 293 -26.43 13.28 -5.52
N ARG A 294 -26.56 14.60 -5.73
CA ARG A 294 -25.80 15.31 -6.77
C ARG A 294 -24.32 15.24 -6.57
N PHE A 295 -23.83 15.27 -5.34
CA PHE A 295 -22.42 15.09 -5.00
C PHE A 295 -21.99 13.62 -5.11
N ALA A 296 -22.81 12.68 -4.68
CA ALA A 296 -22.50 11.25 -4.71
C ALA A 296 -22.37 10.71 -6.14
N LEU A 297 -23.17 11.18 -7.10
CA LEU A 297 -23.13 10.69 -8.48
C LEU A 297 -21.76 10.87 -9.19
N PRO A 298 -21.10 12.05 -9.17
CA PRO A 298 -19.76 12.19 -9.75
C PRO A 298 -18.70 11.39 -8.98
N VAL A 299 -18.81 11.25 -7.66
CA VAL A 299 -17.91 10.40 -6.87
C VAL A 299 -18.09 8.93 -7.26
N LEU A 300 -19.35 8.47 -7.37
CA LEU A 300 -19.67 7.11 -7.82
C LEU A 300 -19.17 6.87 -9.25
N ALA A 301 -19.30 7.84 -10.17
CA ALA A 301 -18.75 7.72 -11.51
C ALA A 301 -17.21 7.50 -11.50
N GLY A 302 -16.48 8.22 -10.65
CA GLY A 302 -15.04 8.02 -10.47
C GLY A 302 -14.69 6.65 -9.89
N ILE A 303 -15.46 6.16 -8.92
CA ILE A 303 -15.31 4.82 -8.32
C ILE A 303 -15.61 3.74 -9.37
N LEU A 304 -16.71 3.85 -10.09
CA LEU A 304 -17.07 2.87 -11.14
C LEU A 304 -16.04 2.84 -12.27
N LEU A 305 -15.52 3.99 -12.70
CA LEU A 305 -14.45 4.07 -13.70
C LEU A 305 -13.18 3.30 -13.27
N SER A 306 -12.91 3.20 -11.98
CA SER A 306 -11.78 2.42 -11.44
C SER A 306 -12.11 0.94 -11.24
N GLY A 307 -13.30 0.46 -11.65
CA GLY A 307 -13.77 -0.92 -11.49
C GLY A 307 -12.83 -1.97 -12.08
N ILE A 308 -12.19 -1.65 -13.22
CA ILE A 308 -11.19 -2.51 -13.87
C ILE A 308 -9.99 -2.85 -12.98
N LEU A 309 -9.69 -2.02 -11.97
CA LEU A 309 -8.66 -2.30 -10.96
C LEU A 309 -9.28 -2.82 -9.67
N LEU A 310 -10.36 -2.19 -9.18
CA LEU A 310 -10.92 -2.48 -7.86
C LEU A 310 -11.52 -3.87 -7.75
N ILE A 311 -12.31 -4.30 -8.75
CA ILE A 311 -13.03 -5.58 -8.67
C ILE A 311 -12.09 -6.78 -8.75
N PRO A 312 -11.15 -6.85 -9.72
CA PRO A 312 -10.16 -7.94 -9.72
C PRO A 312 -9.25 -7.92 -8.48
N SER A 313 -8.86 -6.73 -7.99
CA SER A 313 -8.06 -6.62 -6.75
C SER A 313 -8.83 -7.14 -5.53
N ALA A 314 -10.12 -6.82 -5.41
CA ALA A 314 -10.96 -7.34 -4.35
C ALA A 314 -11.15 -8.86 -4.46
N ALA A 315 -11.38 -9.38 -5.67
CA ALA A 315 -11.50 -10.81 -5.92
C ALA A 315 -10.19 -11.56 -5.59
N ALA A 316 -9.03 -10.99 -5.93
CA ALA A 316 -7.73 -11.55 -5.59
C ALA A 316 -7.45 -11.56 -4.07
N LEU A 317 -7.94 -10.56 -3.33
CA LEU A 317 -7.72 -10.46 -1.88
C LEU A 317 -8.67 -11.32 -1.04
N PHE A 318 -9.92 -11.47 -1.49
CA PHE A 318 -10.99 -12.11 -0.74
C PHE A 318 -11.51 -13.40 -1.40
N GLY A 319 -10.95 -13.80 -2.54
CA GLY A 319 -11.27 -15.04 -3.23
C GLY A 319 -10.73 -16.29 -2.51
N SER A 320 -11.13 -17.48 -2.98
CA SER A 320 -10.77 -18.79 -2.41
C SER A 320 -9.27 -19.05 -2.38
N SER A 321 -8.53 -18.59 -3.41
CA SER A 321 -7.07 -18.76 -3.53
C SER A 321 -6.30 -17.58 -2.94
N GLY A 322 -6.99 -16.51 -2.48
CA GLY A 322 -6.36 -15.29 -1.96
C GLY A 322 -5.90 -15.43 -0.52
N GLY A 323 -4.68 -15.03 -0.25
CA GLY A 323 -4.12 -14.89 1.09
C GLY A 323 -3.72 -13.45 1.38
N CYS A 324 -4.00 -13.00 2.59
CA CYS A 324 -3.51 -11.74 3.10
C CYS A 324 -2.68 -12.01 4.36
N GLY A 325 -1.43 -11.53 4.39
CA GLY A 325 -0.48 -11.73 5.49
C GLY A 325 -0.89 -11.13 6.84
N ARG A 326 -2.19 -10.82 7.03
CA ARG A 326 -2.70 -10.11 8.20
C ARG A 326 -3.91 -10.84 8.78
N GLY A 327 -3.84 -11.14 10.06
CA GLY A 327 -4.99 -11.71 10.78
C GLY A 327 -6.18 -10.74 10.80
N THR A 328 -7.38 -11.27 10.70
CA THR A 328 -8.62 -10.51 10.93
C THR A 328 -8.84 -10.31 12.43
N ALA A 329 -9.48 -9.19 12.81
CA ALA A 329 -9.92 -9.01 14.19
C ALA A 329 -10.82 -10.17 14.62
N ALA A 330 -10.66 -10.63 15.86
CA ALA A 330 -11.52 -11.66 16.43
C ALA A 330 -13.02 -11.25 16.31
N GLY A 331 -13.83 -12.10 15.74
CA GLY A 331 -15.27 -11.80 15.49
C GLY A 331 -15.58 -11.00 14.23
N GLY A 332 -14.58 -10.74 13.37
CA GLY A 332 -14.77 -10.00 12.12
C GLY A 332 -15.20 -8.54 12.33
N ILE A 333 -15.70 -7.89 11.27
CA ILE A 333 -16.15 -6.48 11.33
C ILE A 333 -17.29 -6.28 12.33
N ALA A 334 -18.19 -7.23 12.48
CA ALA A 334 -19.32 -7.14 13.43
C ALA A 334 -18.82 -7.10 14.89
N GLY A 335 -17.79 -7.85 15.23
CA GLY A 335 -17.17 -7.85 16.57
C GLY A 335 -16.59 -6.49 16.97
N LEU A 336 -16.11 -5.67 15.99
CA LEU A 336 -15.61 -4.33 16.25
C LEU A 336 -16.66 -3.36 16.79
N PHE A 337 -17.92 -3.51 16.38
CA PHE A 337 -19.01 -2.64 16.85
C PHE A 337 -19.51 -3.03 18.24
N THR A 338 -19.33 -4.28 18.65
CA THR A 338 -19.78 -4.81 19.96
C THR A 338 -18.71 -4.69 21.04
N ASP A 339 -17.44 -4.48 20.67
CA ASP A 339 -16.34 -4.31 21.63
C ASP A 339 -16.34 -2.89 22.23
N PRO A 340 -16.58 -2.73 23.55
CA PRO A 340 -16.54 -1.40 24.20
C PRO A 340 -15.20 -0.69 24.07
N ALA A 341 -14.08 -1.41 23.92
CA ALA A 341 -12.76 -0.83 23.77
C ALA A 341 -12.64 -0.02 22.46
N MET A 342 -13.39 -0.40 21.43
CA MET A 342 -13.41 0.30 20.13
C MET A 342 -14.04 1.68 20.20
N TRP A 343 -14.86 1.93 21.18
CA TRP A 343 -15.56 3.20 21.39
C TRP A 343 -14.92 4.09 22.45
N LYS A 344 -13.96 3.55 23.23
CA LYS A 344 -13.24 4.31 24.25
C LYS A 344 -12.25 5.28 23.58
N PRO A 345 -12.40 6.62 23.79
CA PRO A 345 -11.51 7.59 23.18
C PRO A 345 -10.04 7.34 23.56
N GLN A 346 -9.17 7.35 22.56
CA GLN A 346 -7.73 7.23 22.70
C GLN A 346 -7.04 8.58 22.49
N PHE A 347 -5.75 8.63 22.81
CA PHE A 347 -4.97 9.86 22.76
C PHE A 347 -4.80 10.38 21.32
N LEU A 348 -5.40 11.53 21.06
CA LEU A 348 -5.32 12.28 19.82
C LEU A 348 -3.88 12.54 19.36
N ILE A 349 -3.00 12.84 20.31
CA ILE A 349 -1.62 13.30 20.07
C ILE A 349 -0.81 12.26 19.31
N LEU A 350 -0.96 10.99 19.63
CA LEU A 350 -0.22 9.89 18.97
C LEU A 350 -0.47 9.81 17.46
N ARG A 351 -1.68 10.17 17.01
CA ARG A 351 -2.08 10.12 15.61
C ARG A 351 -1.73 11.38 14.83
N LEU A 352 -1.64 12.51 15.51
CA LEU A 352 -1.41 13.81 14.88
C LEU A 352 0.07 14.16 14.76
N CYS A 353 0.89 13.82 15.77
CA CYS A 353 2.16 14.48 15.98
C CYS A 353 3.36 13.63 15.57
N TYR A 354 4.27 14.24 14.83
CA TYR A 354 5.66 13.88 14.50
C TYR A 354 5.89 12.56 13.78
N THR A 355 5.25 11.45 14.18
CA THR A 355 5.52 10.14 13.57
C THR A 355 5.09 10.12 12.10
N PRO A 356 5.92 9.61 11.17
CA PRO A 356 5.54 9.49 9.76
C PRO A 356 4.43 8.46 9.54
N TYR A 357 4.23 7.54 10.48
CA TYR A 357 3.14 6.55 10.44
C TYR A 357 1.81 7.04 11.01
N GLY A 358 1.72 8.33 11.35
CA GLY A 358 0.51 9.08 11.64
C GLY A 358 0.32 10.20 10.62
N ILE A 359 -0.25 11.34 11.05
CA ILE A 359 -0.41 12.53 10.19
C ILE A 359 0.89 13.35 10.14
N GLY A 360 1.73 13.23 11.17
CA GLY A 360 3.09 13.79 11.19
C GLY A 360 3.18 15.31 11.27
N LEU A 361 2.30 15.94 12.03
CA LEU A 361 2.28 17.40 12.24
C LEU A 361 2.87 17.82 13.59
N SER A 362 3.08 19.11 13.77
CA SER A 362 3.35 19.72 15.08
C SER A 362 2.13 19.59 16.00
N ALA A 363 2.35 19.59 17.31
CA ALA A 363 1.30 19.60 18.34
C ALA A 363 0.31 20.77 18.19
N PHE A 364 0.70 21.82 17.48
CA PHE A 364 -0.16 22.94 17.13
C PHE A 364 -1.43 22.51 16.37
N ALA A 365 -1.41 21.40 15.62
CA ALA A 365 -2.61 20.84 14.98
C ALA A 365 -3.69 20.49 16.02
N GLY A 366 -3.31 19.86 17.13
CA GLY A 366 -4.21 19.54 18.24
C GLY A 366 -4.78 20.79 18.90
N VAL A 367 -3.92 21.79 19.14
CA VAL A 367 -4.34 23.11 19.68
C VAL A 367 -5.36 23.77 18.76
N ALA A 368 -5.11 23.79 17.46
CA ALA A 368 -5.99 24.40 16.48
C ALA A 368 -7.36 23.71 16.41
N LEU A 369 -7.41 22.36 16.37
CA LEU A 369 -8.65 21.60 16.34
C LEU A 369 -9.50 21.86 17.59
N LEU A 370 -8.89 21.74 18.79
CA LEU A 370 -9.56 22.01 20.06
C LEU A 370 -10.01 23.46 20.13
N GLY A 371 -9.17 24.41 19.72
CA GLY A 371 -9.48 25.82 19.71
C GLY A 371 -10.64 26.19 18.77
N ARG A 372 -10.77 25.48 17.64
CA ARG A 372 -11.92 25.63 16.73
C ARG A 372 -13.21 25.14 17.37
N VAL A 373 -13.19 24.01 18.06
CA VAL A 373 -14.39 23.45 18.72
C VAL A 373 -14.80 24.27 19.94
N ILE A 374 -13.85 24.65 20.79
CA ILE A 374 -14.11 25.44 22.04
C ILE A 374 -14.43 26.91 21.74
N GLY A 375 -13.91 27.44 20.63
CA GLY A 375 -14.03 28.84 20.22
C GLY A 375 -15.47 29.34 20.08
N LYS A 376 -15.66 30.67 20.07
CA LYS A 376 -16.96 31.32 19.77
C LYS A 376 -17.17 31.39 18.25
N SER A 377 -17.49 30.30 17.63
CA SER A 377 -17.87 30.22 16.20
C SER A 377 -19.25 29.54 16.07
N ARG A 378 -19.89 29.70 14.92
CA ARG A 378 -21.16 29.04 14.63
C ARG A 378 -20.98 27.52 14.61
N LEU A 379 -22.00 26.75 15.00
CA LEU A 379 -21.92 25.29 15.07
C LEU A 379 -21.45 24.67 13.72
N ARG A 380 -21.94 25.17 12.60
CA ARG A 380 -21.54 24.74 11.25
C ARG A 380 -20.03 24.91 10.95
N GLU A 381 -19.39 25.93 11.55
CA GLU A 381 -17.96 26.21 11.37
C GLU A 381 -17.09 25.29 12.23
N LYS A 382 -17.68 24.67 13.25
CA LYS A 382 -17.03 23.71 14.15
C LYS A 382 -17.17 22.27 13.67
N LEU A 383 -18.16 22.01 12.79
CA LEU A 383 -18.55 20.65 12.43
C LEU A 383 -17.38 19.83 11.90
N LEU A 384 -16.57 20.38 10.98
CA LEU A 384 -15.43 19.65 10.41
C LEU A 384 -14.38 19.33 11.49
N SER A 385 -14.01 20.31 12.31
CA SER A 385 -13.07 20.09 13.41
C SER A 385 -13.58 19.08 14.43
N PHE A 386 -14.89 19.07 14.71
CA PHE A 386 -15.52 18.10 15.59
C PHE A 386 -15.48 16.69 14.98
N LEU A 387 -15.85 16.54 13.69
CA LEU A 387 -15.78 15.26 12.99
C LEU A 387 -14.36 14.71 12.96
N LEU A 388 -13.36 15.55 12.68
CA LEU A 388 -11.95 15.16 12.70
C LEU A 388 -11.53 14.68 14.10
N LEU A 389 -11.95 15.37 15.18
CA LEU A 389 -11.67 14.90 16.55
C LEU A 389 -12.30 13.54 16.81
N VAL A 390 -13.54 13.30 16.40
CA VAL A 390 -14.21 12.01 16.56
C VAL A 390 -13.46 10.92 15.80
N PHE A 391 -13.10 11.15 14.54
CA PHE A 391 -12.35 10.18 13.74
C PHE A 391 -10.98 9.85 14.33
N PHE A 392 -10.28 10.84 14.88
CA PHE A 392 -8.94 10.63 15.43
C PHE A 392 -8.96 10.04 16.85
N CYS A 393 -10.00 10.31 17.65
CA CYS A 393 -10.06 9.82 19.02
C CYS A 393 -10.66 8.42 19.16
N ILE A 394 -11.55 7.99 18.26
CA ILE A 394 -12.26 6.72 18.36
C ILE A 394 -11.51 5.62 17.59
N PRO A 395 -11.02 4.54 18.25
CA PRO A 395 -10.26 3.46 17.63
C PRO A 395 -10.98 2.77 16.48
N LEU A 396 -12.29 2.60 16.60
CA LEU A 396 -13.15 1.97 15.58
C LEU A 396 -12.89 2.50 14.18
N PHE A 397 -12.70 3.82 14.01
CA PHE A 397 -12.44 4.39 12.70
C PHE A 397 -11.08 3.96 12.13
N GLY A 398 -10.06 3.78 12.98
CA GLY A 398 -8.76 3.25 12.57
C GLY A 398 -8.86 1.82 12.03
N TYR A 399 -9.68 0.97 12.65
CA TYR A 399 -9.96 -0.37 12.18
C TYR A 399 -10.79 -0.36 10.88
N LEU A 400 -11.89 0.39 10.83
CA LEU A 400 -12.75 0.47 9.64
C LEU A 400 -12.01 0.97 8.40
N LEU A 401 -11.18 2.00 8.54
CA LEU A 401 -10.37 2.53 7.46
C LEU A 401 -9.29 1.55 6.98
N ASN A 402 -8.94 0.55 7.78
CA ASN A 402 -8.00 -0.52 7.46
C ASN A 402 -8.70 -1.86 7.14
N GLY A 403 -9.95 -1.82 6.70
CA GLY A 403 -10.72 -3.01 6.32
C GLY A 403 -11.07 -3.96 7.48
N GLY A 404 -11.08 -3.47 8.72
CA GLY A 404 -11.39 -4.27 9.92
C GLY A 404 -10.23 -5.13 10.42
N LEU A 405 -9.04 -5.03 9.82
CA LEU A 405 -7.92 -5.92 10.14
C LEU A 405 -7.20 -5.54 11.43
N TYR A 406 -6.75 -4.29 11.56
CA TYR A 406 -6.04 -3.78 12.73
C TYR A 406 -6.03 -2.24 12.73
N SER A 407 -5.75 -1.61 13.87
CA SER A 407 -5.59 -0.15 13.94
C SER A 407 -4.14 0.26 13.65
N LYS A 408 -3.95 1.08 12.62
CA LYS A 408 -2.66 1.75 12.32
C LYS A 408 -2.93 3.20 11.95
N ASP A 409 -2.17 4.11 12.51
CA ASP A 409 -2.43 5.55 12.40
C ASP A 409 -2.20 6.11 10.99
N LYS A 410 -1.45 5.42 10.14
CA LYS A 410 -1.24 5.78 8.72
C LYS A 410 -2.54 5.95 7.91
N VAL A 411 -3.63 5.26 8.30
CA VAL A 411 -4.93 5.36 7.62
C VAL A 411 -5.56 6.75 7.71
N PHE A 412 -5.06 7.60 8.62
CA PHE A 412 -5.49 8.99 8.77
C PHE A 412 -4.73 10.00 7.90
N ILE A 413 -3.65 9.60 7.21
CA ILE A 413 -2.89 10.49 6.30
C ILE A 413 -3.79 11.22 5.28
N PRO A 414 -4.86 10.62 4.71
CA PRO A 414 -5.75 11.31 3.78
C PRO A 414 -6.48 12.53 4.37
N PHE A 415 -6.58 12.63 5.69
CA PHE A 415 -7.20 13.78 6.35
C PHE A 415 -6.26 14.99 6.49
N LEU A 416 -4.97 14.84 6.15
CA LEU A 416 -3.95 15.88 6.28
C LEU A 416 -4.36 17.23 5.63
N PRO A 417 -4.88 17.31 4.38
CA PRO A 417 -5.24 18.59 3.78
C PRO A 417 -6.36 19.31 4.54
N VAL A 418 -7.42 18.60 4.89
CA VAL A 418 -8.58 19.19 5.58
C VAL A 418 -8.24 19.62 7.01
N LEU A 419 -7.35 18.86 7.68
CA LEU A 419 -6.82 19.22 8.99
C LEU A 419 -5.98 20.51 8.92
N CYS A 420 -5.06 20.59 7.96
CA CYS A 420 -4.25 21.81 7.77
C CYS A 420 -5.11 23.03 7.41
N ALA A 421 -6.21 22.85 6.67
CA ALA A 421 -7.16 23.93 6.42
C ALA A 421 -7.84 24.43 7.70
N GLU A 422 -8.21 23.54 8.63
CA GLU A 422 -8.76 23.92 9.95
C GLU A 422 -7.72 24.66 10.81
N VAL A 423 -6.44 24.25 10.72
CA VAL A 423 -5.33 25.00 11.36
C VAL A 423 -5.23 26.41 10.79
N GLY A 424 -5.28 26.57 9.46
CA GLY A 424 -5.27 27.89 8.82
C GLY A 424 -6.46 28.76 9.24
N LEU A 425 -7.66 28.17 9.30
CA LEU A 425 -8.86 28.88 9.78
C LEU A 425 -8.79 29.26 11.27
N TYR A 426 -8.16 28.43 12.11
CA TYR A 426 -7.90 28.77 13.50
C TYR A 426 -7.00 30.01 13.61
N VAL A 427 -5.86 30.00 12.91
CA VAL A 427 -4.92 31.14 12.89
C VAL A 427 -5.62 32.40 12.37
N GLU A 428 -6.43 32.31 11.31
CA GLU A 428 -7.19 33.46 10.77
C GLU A 428 -8.12 34.06 11.81
N ASN A 429 -8.85 33.21 12.52
CA ASN A 429 -9.75 33.66 13.61
C ASN A 429 -8.97 34.40 14.72
N GLN A 430 -7.76 33.91 15.05
CA GLN A 430 -6.91 34.61 16.05
C GLN A 430 -6.43 35.99 15.56
N LEU A 431 -6.06 36.11 14.26
CA LEU A 431 -5.66 37.37 13.64
C LEU A 431 -6.80 38.40 13.62
N VAL A 432 -8.02 37.96 13.26
CA VAL A 432 -9.21 38.83 13.24
C VAL A 432 -9.53 39.32 14.65
N ARG A 433 -9.59 38.41 15.64
CA ARG A 433 -9.86 38.77 17.05
C ARG A 433 -8.89 39.75 17.63
N LYS A 434 -7.59 39.63 17.34
CA LYS A 434 -6.57 40.60 17.80
C LYS A 434 -6.85 41.98 17.24
N ARG A 435 -7.26 42.10 15.98
CA ARG A 435 -7.63 43.37 15.33
C ARG A 435 -8.85 44.01 16.00
N GLU A 436 -9.87 43.21 16.33
CA GLU A 436 -11.10 43.69 17.00
C GLU A 436 -10.81 44.16 18.44
N CYS A 437 -10.01 43.39 19.22
CA CYS A 437 -9.58 43.83 20.57
C CYS A 437 -8.74 45.10 20.57
N GLY A 438 -7.97 45.35 19.50
CA GLY A 438 -7.21 46.58 19.34
C GLY A 438 -8.09 47.84 19.13
N LYS A 439 -9.27 47.66 18.49
CA LYS A 439 -10.23 48.75 18.24
C LYS A 439 -11.09 49.11 19.49
N ASN A 440 -11.39 48.09 20.36
CA ASN A 440 -12.31 48.27 21.49
C ASN A 440 -11.60 48.39 22.87
N ARG A 441 -10.45 49.05 22.94
CA ARG A 441 -9.61 49.14 24.17
C ARG A 441 -10.23 49.87 25.34
N SER A 442 -11.35 50.59 25.18
CA SER A 442 -11.80 51.57 26.18
C SER A 442 -12.92 51.15 27.15
N THR A 443 -13.66 50.03 26.93
CA THR A 443 -14.89 49.79 27.73
C THR A 443 -15.15 48.37 28.20
N GLY A 444 -14.14 47.46 28.27
CA GLY A 444 -14.36 46.06 28.65
C GLY A 444 -14.16 45.74 30.12
N ASN A 445 -15.15 45.13 30.80
CA ASN A 445 -15.06 44.58 32.15
C ASN A 445 -13.85 43.60 32.27
N PHE A 446 -12.96 43.84 33.27
CA PHE A 446 -11.73 43.06 33.50
C PHE A 446 -11.98 41.56 33.60
N LYS A 447 -13.01 41.12 34.32
CA LYS A 447 -13.41 39.70 34.42
C LYS A 447 -13.69 39.07 33.06
N ARG A 448 -14.36 39.80 32.15
CA ARG A 448 -14.67 39.30 30.78
C ARG A 448 -13.42 39.18 29.90
N LYS A 449 -12.43 40.08 30.13
CA LYS A 449 -11.11 39.96 29.45
C LYS A 449 -10.35 38.73 29.92
N VAL A 450 -10.22 38.53 31.24
CA VAL A 450 -9.51 37.38 31.82
C VAL A 450 -10.16 36.06 31.39
N MET A 451 -11.48 35.97 31.46
CA MET A 451 -12.20 34.73 30.97
C MET A 451 -12.01 34.46 29.47
N THR A 452 -11.84 35.52 28.68
CA THR A 452 -11.59 35.35 27.24
C THR A 452 -10.17 34.84 27.02
N GLU A 453 -9.16 35.36 27.72
CA GLU A 453 -7.76 34.90 27.62
C GLU A 453 -7.61 33.45 28.11
N LEU A 454 -8.22 33.10 29.25
CA LEU A 454 -8.20 31.75 29.80
C LEU A 454 -8.81 30.76 28.78
N ARG A 455 -9.91 31.11 28.12
CA ARG A 455 -10.54 30.30 27.11
C ARG A 455 -9.65 30.07 25.87
N GLU A 456 -8.89 31.06 25.45
CA GLU A 456 -7.96 30.96 24.32
C GLU A 456 -6.70 30.13 24.66
N LEU A 457 -6.29 30.11 25.94
CA LEU A 457 -5.16 29.31 26.43
C LEU A 457 -5.56 27.86 26.75
N PHE A 458 -6.85 27.60 26.99
CA PHE A 458 -7.33 26.28 27.40
C PHE A 458 -6.97 25.15 26.40
N PRO A 459 -7.04 25.30 25.06
CA PRO A 459 -6.58 24.27 24.10
C PRO A 459 -5.11 23.93 24.25
N TYR A 460 -4.23 24.90 24.54
CA TYR A 460 -2.81 24.67 24.76
C TYR A 460 -2.54 23.83 26.01
N LEU A 461 -3.27 24.11 27.08
CA LEU A 461 -3.19 23.34 28.33
C LEU A 461 -3.66 21.92 28.14
N ILE A 462 -4.79 21.69 27.42
CA ILE A 462 -5.28 20.35 27.13
C ILE A 462 -4.23 19.58 26.34
N VAL A 463 -3.67 20.16 25.28
CA VAL A 463 -2.66 19.48 24.45
C VAL A 463 -1.41 19.18 25.26
N LEU A 464 -0.97 20.07 26.17
CA LEU A 464 0.15 19.84 27.08
C LEU A 464 -0.11 18.62 28.00
N ILE A 465 -1.31 18.53 28.57
CA ILE A 465 -1.71 17.42 29.43
C ILE A 465 -1.75 16.10 28.63
N LEU A 466 -2.33 16.13 27.43
CA LEU A 466 -2.38 14.95 26.55
C LEU A 466 -0.97 14.53 26.14
N MET A 467 -0.07 15.49 25.84
CA MET A 467 1.32 15.21 25.50
C MET A 467 2.08 14.61 26.68
N TRP A 468 1.84 15.11 27.90
CA TRP A 468 2.45 14.56 29.11
C TRP A 468 2.04 13.10 29.32
N ASN A 469 0.78 12.77 29.16
CA ASN A 469 0.26 11.42 29.31
C ASN A 469 0.73 10.47 28.20
N ALA A 470 1.07 11.00 27.02
CA ALA A 470 1.57 10.19 25.89
C ALA A 470 2.97 9.59 26.12
N LYS A 471 3.68 9.94 27.21
CA LYS A 471 4.99 9.37 27.56
C LYS A 471 4.97 7.85 27.73
N GLN A 472 3.83 7.28 28.14
CA GLN A 472 3.69 5.85 28.41
C GLN A 472 3.59 4.99 27.14
N GLU A 473 3.43 5.61 25.96
CA GLU A 473 3.29 4.91 24.68
C GLU A 473 4.65 4.69 24.04
N THR A 474 5.06 3.43 23.89
CA THR A 474 6.38 3.02 23.40
C THR A 474 6.73 3.61 22.03
N TYR A 475 5.74 3.74 21.13
CA TYR A 475 5.97 4.31 19.78
C TYR A 475 6.17 5.83 19.80
N PHE A 476 5.71 6.51 20.83
CA PHE A 476 5.81 7.95 20.95
C PHE A 476 6.99 8.41 21.81
N GLU A 477 7.60 7.52 22.56
CA GLU A 477 8.73 7.82 23.44
C GLU A 477 9.85 8.65 22.77
N PRO A 478 10.31 8.32 21.55
CA PRO A 478 11.34 9.10 20.87
C PRO A 478 10.95 10.57 20.61
N TYR A 479 9.65 10.85 20.48
CA TYR A 479 9.11 12.16 20.15
C TYR A 479 8.60 12.95 21.36
N TRP A 480 8.53 12.32 22.52
CA TRP A 480 7.89 12.91 23.70
C TRP A 480 8.52 14.22 24.12
N HIS A 481 9.87 14.28 24.26
CA HIS A 481 10.58 15.51 24.61
C HIS A 481 10.38 16.60 23.55
N LEU A 482 10.43 16.21 22.28
CA LEU A 482 10.18 17.13 21.18
C LEU A 482 8.76 17.71 21.24
N GLY A 483 7.78 16.88 21.57
CA GLY A 483 6.37 17.27 21.68
C GLY A 483 6.12 18.25 22.81
N ILE A 484 6.65 17.99 23.99
CA ILE A 484 6.55 18.93 25.14
C ILE A 484 7.18 20.27 24.78
N LEU A 485 8.38 20.28 24.23
CA LEU A 485 9.08 21.49 23.86
C LEU A 485 8.32 22.27 22.77
N ASP A 486 7.75 21.60 21.77
CA ASP A 486 6.93 22.23 20.73
C ASP A 486 5.70 22.93 21.34
N VAL A 487 4.94 22.25 22.21
CA VAL A 487 3.77 22.86 22.88
C VAL A 487 4.18 24.09 23.70
N ILE A 488 5.29 24.00 24.42
CA ILE A 488 5.81 25.14 25.19
C ILE A 488 6.20 26.30 24.25
N CYS A 489 6.96 26.02 23.18
CA CYS A 489 7.38 27.03 22.21
C CYS A 489 6.20 27.71 21.52
N VAL A 490 5.21 26.92 20.99
CA VAL A 490 4.04 27.51 20.31
C VAL A 490 3.18 28.32 21.29
N THR A 491 3.09 27.88 22.57
CA THR A 491 2.38 28.61 23.61
C THR A 491 3.10 29.96 23.93
N ALA A 492 4.41 29.93 24.11
CA ALA A 492 5.21 31.10 24.34
C ALA A 492 5.14 32.10 23.17
N CYS A 493 5.22 31.58 21.92
CA CYS A 493 5.05 32.40 20.73
C CYS A 493 3.66 33.05 20.65
N TYR A 494 2.61 32.29 20.98
CA TYR A 494 1.26 32.84 21.05
C TYR A 494 1.11 33.95 22.09
N LEU A 495 1.61 33.72 23.30
CA LEU A 495 1.57 34.71 24.39
C LEU A 495 2.38 35.96 24.03
N ALA A 496 3.61 35.80 23.53
CA ALA A 496 4.44 36.91 23.08
C ALA A 496 3.73 37.72 21.99
N TRP A 497 3.17 37.07 20.98
CA TRP A 497 2.41 37.73 19.92
C TRP A 497 1.17 38.43 20.47
N ARG A 498 0.47 37.84 21.43
CA ARG A 498 -0.75 38.37 22.02
C ARG A 498 -0.51 39.63 22.81
N TRP A 499 0.58 39.66 23.55
CA TRP A 499 0.95 40.79 24.43
C TRP A 499 1.72 41.90 23.71
N PHE A 500 2.36 41.60 22.59
CA PHE A 500 3.04 42.61 21.80
C PHE A 500 2.02 43.68 21.31
N PRO A 501 2.18 44.96 21.72
CA PRO A 501 1.26 45.98 21.25
C PRO A 501 1.40 46.13 19.74
N ALA A 502 0.27 46.16 19.05
CA ALA A 502 0.22 46.53 17.64
C ALA A 502 0.59 48.03 17.50
N LYS A 503 1.88 48.37 17.61
CA LYS A 503 2.35 49.73 17.37
C LYS A 503 2.29 49.99 15.86
N LYS A 504 1.44 50.98 15.52
CA LYS A 504 1.32 51.70 14.28
C LYS A 504 1.36 50.88 12.97
N GLN A 505 0.21 50.77 12.38
CA GLN A 505 -0.05 50.49 10.96
C GLN A 505 1.08 51.01 10.06
N LEU A 506 1.91 50.09 9.59
CA LEU A 506 2.57 50.27 8.30
C LEU A 506 1.46 50.13 7.27
N ARG A 507 1.10 51.23 6.62
CA ARG A 507 0.06 51.40 5.64
C ARG A 507 -0.11 50.13 4.77
N GLY A 508 -1.17 49.35 4.99
CA GLY A 508 -1.69 48.32 4.07
C GLY A 508 -0.86 47.04 3.91
N ARG A 509 0.30 46.87 4.55
CA ARG A 509 1.14 45.65 4.53
C ARG A 509 1.43 45.19 5.94
N GLU A 510 0.39 44.78 6.68
CA GLU A 510 0.61 44.03 7.93
C GLU A 510 1.12 42.63 7.52
N LEU A 511 2.42 42.39 7.56
CA LEU A 511 2.94 41.03 7.63
C LEU A 511 2.36 40.41 8.90
N PRO A 512 1.60 39.30 8.80
CA PRO A 512 1.08 38.61 9.97
C PRO A 512 2.23 37.95 10.71
N PHE A 513 2.71 38.64 11.76
CA PHE A 513 3.86 38.21 12.59
C PHE A 513 3.64 36.79 13.16
N LEU A 514 2.42 36.46 13.60
CA LEU A 514 2.12 35.15 14.18
C LEU A 514 2.34 33.98 13.18
N PRO A 515 1.80 33.98 11.95
CA PRO A 515 2.12 32.96 10.98
C PRO A 515 3.60 32.82 10.63
N LEU A 516 4.34 33.93 10.59
CA LEU A 516 5.78 33.89 10.31
C LEU A 516 6.56 33.18 11.43
N VAL A 517 6.29 33.53 12.70
CA VAL A 517 6.92 32.91 13.86
C VAL A 517 6.55 31.42 13.95
N PHE A 518 5.27 31.09 13.76
CA PHE A 518 4.85 29.68 13.73
C PHE A 518 5.52 28.91 12.61
N SER A 519 5.69 29.49 11.41
CA SER A 519 6.43 28.84 10.33
C SER A 519 7.85 28.48 10.73
N ALA A 520 8.58 29.39 11.35
CA ALA A 520 9.94 29.16 11.81
C ALA A 520 10.02 28.06 12.88
N VAL A 521 9.13 28.10 13.87
CA VAL A 521 9.06 27.08 14.94
C VAL A 521 8.75 25.71 14.35
N ILE A 522 7.74 25.62 13.48
CA ILE A 522 7.29 24.37 12.89
C ILE A 522 8.36 23.76 11.98
N LEU A 523 9.06 24.58 11.16
CA LEU A 523 10.18 24.11 10.35
C LEU A 523 11.31 23.52 11.22
N ALA A 524 11.63 24.18 12.35
CA ALA A 524 12.64 23.68 13.27
C ALA A 524 12.23 22.33 13.90
N PHE A 525 10.97 22.18 14.32
CA PHE A 525 10.48 20.95 14.94
C PHE A 525 10.27 19.83 13.91
N ALA A 526 9.79 20.13 12.70
CA ALA A 526 9.70 19.17 11.61
C ALA A 526 11.08 18.61 11.23
N GLY A 527 12.10 19.49 11.13
CA GLY A 527 13.49 19.08 10.88
C GLY A 527 14.02 18.13 11.95
N LYS A 528 13.77 18.43 13.25
CA LYS A 528 14.15 17.53 14.35
C LYS A 528 13.40 16.22 14.33
N ALA A 529 12.09 16.21 14.06
CA ALA A 529 11.29 15.00 14.00
C ALA A 529 11.77 14.07 12.90
N ILE A 530 12.10 14.60 11.73
CA ILE A 530 12.65 13.81 10.60
C ILE A 530 14.03 13.24 10.96
N ASN A 531 14.88 13.99 11.66
CA ASN A 531 16.19 13.52 12.10
C ASN A 531 16.12 12.43 13.19
N GLN A 532 15.03 12.32 13.92
CA GLN A 532 14.82 11.29 14.94
C GLN A 532 14.35 9.96 14.32
N GLU A 533 13.76 9.97 13.11
CA GLU A 533 13.45 8.75 12.38
C GLU A 533 14.74 8.05 11.93
N LYS A 534 14.72 6.72 12.00
CA LYS A 534 15.80 5.93 11.43
C LYS A 534 15.85 6.22 9.94
N HIS A 535 17.01 6.69 9.47
CA HIS A 535 17.20 6.97 8.05
C HIS A 535 17.16 5.65 7.28
N VAL A 536 16.08 5.44 6.55
CA VAL A 536 15.90 4.26 5.69
C VAL A 536 16.33 4.52 4.25
N MET A 537 16.77 5.74 3.92
CA MET A 537 17.29 6.08 2.59
C MET A 537 18.53 5.25 2.27
N ILE A 538 18.62 4.77 1.04
CA ILE A 538 19.71 3.90 0.59
C ILE A 538 20.94 4.77 0.30
N PRO A 539 22.10 4.49 0.91
CA PRO A 539 23.36 5.12 0.54
C PRO A 539 23.66 4.88 -0.94
N ARG A 540 24.22 5.88 -1.61
CA ARG A 540 24.44 5.83 -3.07
C ARG A 540 25.25 4.61 -3.52
N LYS A 541 26.33 4.26 -2.82
CA LYS A 541 27.15 3.08 -3.13
C LYS A 541 26.36 1.77 -3.00
N THR A 542 25.54 1.65 -1.96
CA THR A 542 24.66 0.49 -1.77
C THR A 542 23.62 0.39 -2.89
N TYR A 543 23.00 1.52 -3.29
CA TYR A 543 22.07 1.54 -4.40
C TYR A 543 22.72 1.09 -5.72
N GLU A 544 23.93 1.59 -6.03
CA GLU A 544 24.71 1.21 -7.22
C GLU A 544 25.00 -0.30 -7.22
N ALA A 545 25.40 -0.87 -6.09
CA ALA A 545 25.63 -2.31 -5.96
C ALA A 545 24.35 -3.14 -6.14
N LEU A 546 23.20 -2.70 -5.56
CA LEU A 546 21.91 -3.39 -5.66
C LEU A 546 21.29 -3.31 -7.06
N THR A 547 21.68 -2.35 -7.87
CA THR A 547 21.15 -2.11 -9.22
C THR A 547 22.19 -2.37 -10.32
N ASP A 548 23.26 -3.11 -10.01
CA ASP A 548 24.34 -3.40 -10.96
C ASP A 548 23.80 -4.16 -12.18
N SER A 549 24.09 -3.62 -13.35
CA SER A 549 23.71 -4.20 -14.64
C SER A 549 24.41 -5.54 -14.96
N LYS A 550 25.48 -5.90 -14.25
CA LYS A 550 26.19 -7.18 -14.41
C LYS A 550 25.26 -8.37 -14.13
N ILE A 551 24.40 -8.28 -13.10
CA ILE A 551 23.40 -9.34 -12.80
C ILE A 551 22.43 -9.51 -13.97
N ALA A 552 21.95 -8.41 -14.53
CA ALA A 552 21.05 -8.46 -15.69
C ALA A 552 21.73 -9.04 -16.94
N ALA A 553 23.04 -8.76 -17.13
CA ALA A 553 23.82 -9.32 -18.21
C ALA A 553 24.00 -10.83 -18.03
N ALA A 554 24.40 -11.27 -16.83
CA ALA A 554 24.55 -12.69 -16.49
C ALA A 554 23.26 -13.48 -16.72
N ILE A 555 22.11 -12.97 -16.26
CA ILE A 555 20.81 -13.62 -16.47
C ILE A 555 20.49 -13.74 -17.96
N ARG A 556 20.73 -12.70 -18.77
CA ARG A 556 20.50 -12.76 -20.22
C ARG A 556 21.42 -13.75 -20.94
N GLU A 557 22.69 -13.83 -20.55
CA GLU A 557 23.64 -14.80 -21.06
C GLU A 557 23.16 -16.24 -20.78
N ILE A 558 22.82 -16.54 -19.53
CA ILE A 558 22.28 -17.85 -19.12
C ILE A 558 21.01 -18.17 -19.92
N ARG A 559 20.09 -17.21 -20.04
CA ARG A 559 18.84 -17.40 -20.79
C ARG A 559 19.06 -17.62 -22.29
N ALA A 560 20.11 -17.02 -22.87
CA ALA A 560 20.47 -17.25 -24.28
C ALA A 560 21.08 -18.64 -24.50
N GLU A 561 21.87 -19.15 -23.54
CA GLU A 561 22.49 -20.49 -23.60
C GLU A 561 21.49 -21.61 -23.22
N ASP A 562 20.60 -21.35 -22.29
CA ASP A 562 19.59 -22.29 -21.80
C ASP A 562 18.18 -21.64 -21.83
N PRO A 563 17.45 -21.76 -22.94
CA PRO A 563 16.12 -21.19 -23.09
C PRO A 563 15.00 -21.99 -22.40
N GLY A 564 15.31 -23.04 -21.62
CA GLY A 564 14.38 -23.89 -20.91
C GLY A 564 13.46 -23.18 -19.93
N TRP A 565 12.47 -23.90 -19.41
CA TRP A 565 11.53 -23.39 -18.41
C TRP A 565 11.97 -23.78 -16.99
N TYR A 566 12.54 -22.84 -16.24
CA TYR A 566 13.09 -23.05 -14.91
C TYR A 566 13.06 -21.77 -14.09
N ARG A 567 13.44 -21.86 -12.82
CA ARG A 567 13.61 -20.69 -11.92
C ARG A 567 15.07 -20.37 -11.67
N MET A 568 15.34 -19.11 -11.38
CA MET A 568 16.65 -18.57 -11.03
C MET A 568 16.50 -17.73 -9.75
N GLU A 569 17.27 -18.06 -8.72
CA GLU A 569 17.21 -17.33 -7.45
C GLU A 569 18.50 -16.52 -7.19
N GLN A 570 18.37 -15.49 -6.37
CA GLN A 570 19.52 -14.77 -5.82
C GLN A 570 19.58 -15.08 -4.32
N TYR A 571 20.63 -15.74 -3.90
CA TYR A 571 20.82 -16.17 -2.53
C TYR A 571 22.02 -15.44 -1.92
N GLY A 572 21.79 -14.60 -0.90
CA GLY A 572 22.82 -13.86 -0.19
C GLY A 572 23.08 -14.40 1.19
N ASP A 573 24.08 -13.87 1.87
CA ASP A 573 24.48 -14.27 3.23
C ASP A 573 23.30 -14.19 4.20
N GLY A 574 22.92 -15.32 4.78
CA GLY A 574 21.74 -15.46 5.64
C GLY A 574 20.38 -15.57 4.92
N GLY A 575 20.36 -15.93 3.63
CA GLY A 575 19.13 -16.22 2.87
C GLY A 575 18.34 -14.99 2.40
N GLN A 576 18.90 -13.81 2.41
CA GLN A 576 18.09 -12.60 2.29
C GLN A 576 18.74 -11.46 1.51
N ASN A 577 18.66 -11.51 0.20
CA ASN A 577 18.77 -10.27 -0.53
C ASN A 577 17.39 -9.62 -0.72
N LEU A 578 16.80 -9.11 0.37
CA LEU A 578 15.46 -8.51 0.42
C LEU A 578 15.28 -7.37 -0.59
N ALA A 579 16.35 -6.67 -0.92
CA ALA A 579 16.30 -5.56 -1.86
C ALA A 579 15.90 -5.99 -3.27
N ASN A 580 16.20 -7.23 -3.66
CA ASN A 580 15.97 -7.73 -5.01
C ASN A 580 14.91 -8.83 -5.12
N VAL A 581 14.21 -9.17 -4.04
CA VAL A 581 13.20 -10.26 -4.01
C VAL A 581 12.17 -10.17 -5.13
N ASN A 582 11.70 -8.98 -5.47
CA ASN A 582 10.75 -8.76 -6.56
C ASN A 582 11.41 -8.25 -7.85
N ARG A 583 12.75 -8.18 -7.91
CA ARG A 583 13.43 -7.64 -9.07
C ARG A 583 13.57 -8.71 -10.15
N ILE A 584 12.82 -8.55 -11.21
CA ILE A 584 12.93 -9.33 -12.43
C ILE A 584 13.84 -8.55 -13.40
N TRP A 585 15.05 -9.06 -13.57
CA TRP A 585 16.08 -8.43 -14.41
C TRP A 585 15.78 -8.59 -15.89
N ASP A 586 15.28 -9.77 -16.27
CA ASP A 586 14.84 -10.13 -17.60
C ASP A 586 13.48 -10.83 -17.55
N ILE A 587 12.61 -10.60 -18.54
CA ILE A 587 11.26 -11.17 -18.55
C ILE A 587 11.23 -12.71 -18.63
N GLY A 588 12.34 -13.32 -18.96
CA GLY A 588 12.51 -14.78 -18.95
C GLY A 588 12.91 -15.35 -17.58
N GLN A 589 13.26 -14.51 -16.62
CA GLN A 589 13.60 -14.92 -15.25
C GLN A 589 12.35 -15.22 -14.45
N ASN A 590 12.35 -16.33 -13.70
CA ASN A 590 11.28 -16.70 -12.77
C ASN A 590 11.87 -16.94 -11.39
N VAL A 591 11.12 -16.58 -10.34
CA VAL A 591 11.52 -16.76 -8.93
C VAL A 591 10.39 -17.41 -8.12
N SER A 592 10.76 -18.11 -7.05
CA SER A 592 9.82 -18.77 -6.15
C SER A 592 9.28 -17.86 -5.04
N THR A 593 9.88 -16.69 -4.86
CA THR A 593 9.59 -15.74 -3.80
C THR A 593 8.78 -14.54 -4.28
N ILE A 594 8.11 -13.88 -3.33
CA ILE A 594 7.44 -12.60 -3.57
C ILE A 594 7.32 -11.80 -2.28
N TYR A 595 7.66 -10.53 -2.34
CA TYR A 595 7.40 -9.57 -1.28
C TYR A 595 6.16 -8.72 -1.62
N SER A 596 4.99 -9.23 -1.23
CA SER A 596 3.69 -8.56 -1.39
C SER A 596 2.81 -8.78 -0.17
N SER A 597 1.88 -7.86 0.07
CA SER A 597 0.86 -7.97 1.13
C SER A 597 -0.23 -8.98 0.81
N ALA A 598 -0.34 -9.42 -0.44
CA ALA A 598 -1.27 -10.42 -0.91
C ALA A 598 -0.55 -11.46 -1.77
N TYR A 599 -1.00 -12.69 -1.71
CA TYR A 599 -0.36 -13.84 -2.34
C TYR A 599 -1.33 -15.02 -2.46
N ASN A 600 -0.94 -16.08 -3.19
CA ASN A 600 -1.66 -17.34 -3.21
C ASN A 600 -1.52 -18.05 -1.85
N ALA A 601 -2.65 -18.32 -1.18
CA ALA A 601 -2.69 -18.84 0.17
C ALA A 601 -2.20 -20.30 0.27
N GLU A 602 -2.53 -21.14 -0.73
CA GLU A 602 -2.14 -22.55 -0.75
C GLU A 602 -0.62 -22.70 -0.91
N TYR A 603 -0.04 -21.90 -1.79
CA TYR A 603 1.42 -21.87 -1.94
C TYR A 603 2.13 -21.36 -0.68
N LYS A 604 1.56 -20.35 -0.02
CA LYS A 604 2.09 -19.89 1.27
C LYS A 604 2.04 -20.98 2.32
N LYS A 605 0.91 -21.69 2.40
CA LYS A 605 0.73 -22.81 3.32
C LYS A 605 1.75 -23.93 3.06
N PHE A 606 1.96 -24.30 1.79
CA PHE A 606 2.97 -25.28 1.40
C PHE A 606 4.37 -24.90 1.82
N ARG A 607 4.77 -23.65 1.61
CA ARG A 607 6.08 -23.13 2.07
C ARG A 607 6.24 -23.23 3.59
N ASP A 608 5.20 -22.87 4.33
CA ASP A 608 5.24 -22.85 5.79
C ASP A 608 5.16 -24.26 6.40
N GLU A 609 4.20 -25.08 5.95
CA GLU A 609 3.90 -26.37 6.57
C GLU A 609 4.78 -27.52 6.06
N THR A 610 5.08 -27.56 4.75
CA THR A 610 5.89 -28.62 4.17
C THR A 610 7.39 -28.38 4.37
N TYR A 611 7.86 -27.14 4.07
CA TYR A 611 9.28 -26.81 4.08
C TYR A 611 9.72 -25.95 5.26
N GLY A 612 8.78 -25.50 6.10
CA GLY A 612 9.12 -24.71 7.28
C GLY A 612 9.83 -23.39 6.95
N ILE A 613 9.64 -22.84 5.73
CA ILE A 613 10.34 -21.63 5.29
C ILE A 613 9.90 -20.45 6.14
N ASN A 614 10.79 -20.02 7.04
CA ASN A 614 10.50 -18.99 8.02
C ASN A 614 10.78 -17.61 7.45
N GLU A 615 9.78 -16.74 7.45
CA GLU A 615 9.91 -15.40 6.91
C GLU A 615 10.78 -14.51 7.81
N ALA A 616 11.72 -13.81 7.21
CA ALA A 616 12.71 -12.97 7.89
C ALA A 616 12.08 -11.86 8.71
N PHE A 617 10.98 -11.30 8.20
CA PHE A 617 10.20 -10.31 8.90
C PHE A 617 8.99 -10.94 9.56
N ARG A 618 8.50 -10.28 10.58
CA ARG A 618 7.32 -10.63 11.37
C ARG A 618 6.00 -10.52 10.57
N ASN A 619 6.06 -10.21 9.28
CA ASN A 619 4.92 -10.25 8.38
C ASN A 619 4.89 -11.63 7.71
N ARG A 620 3.72 -12.18 7.53
CA ARG A 620 3.51 -13.49 6.90
C ARG A 620 3.60 -13.40 5.37
N MET A 621 4.67 -12.77 4.82
CA MET A 621 4.88 -12.59 3.37
C MET A 621 5.88 -13.62 2.87
N MET A 622 5.80 -14.02 1.60
CA MET A 622 6.67 -15.02 0.98
C MET A 622 7.97 -14.39 0.44
N GLN A 623 8.69 -13.66 1.24
CA GLN A 623 9.87 -12.89 0.83
C GLN A 623 11.20 -13.61 1.06
N THR A 624 11.20 -14.67 1.85
CA THR A 624 12.42 -15.42 2.15
C THR A 624 12.74 -16.37 0.99
N VAL A 625 13.94 -16.23 0.41
CA VAL A 625 14.50 -17.25 -0.47
C VAL A 625 14.80 -18.44 0.40
N SER A 626 14.30 -19.63 0.03
CA SER A 626 14.58 -20.86 0.76
C SER A 626 16.07 -21.17 0.72
N ASP A 627 16.56 -21.81 1.75
CA ASP A 627 17.87 -22.46 1.81
C ASP A 627 17.77 -24.00 1.88
N ASP A 628 16.56 -24.53 1.65
CA ASP A 628 16.26 -25.94 1.59
C ASP A 628 16.55 -26.52 0.19
N PRO A 629 17.50 -27.46 0.04
CA PRO A 629 17.86 -28.02 -1.27
C PRO A 629 16.71 -28.78 -1.94
N LEU A 630 15.88 -29.48 -1.17
CA LEU A 630 14.74 -30.25 -1.71
C LEU A 630 13.64 -29.31 -2.23
N PHE A 631 13.44 -28.16 -1.55
CA PHE A 631 12.56 -27.13 -2.07
C PHE A 631 13.06 -26.54 -3.38
N TRP A 632 14.34 -26.26 -3.51
CA TRP A 632 14.92 -25.74 -4.75
C TRP A 632 14.75 -26.73 -5.90
N GLN A 633 15.01 -28.00 -5.63
CA GLN A 633 14.83 -29.06 -6.61
C GLN A 633 13.39 -29.15 -7.11
N LEU A 634 12.40 -29.27 -6.19
CA LEU A 634 10.97 -29.34 -6.51
C LEU A 634 10.47 -28.12 -7.28
N MET A 635 10.92 -26.92 -6.87
CA MET A 635 10.51 -25.68 -7.52
C MET A 635 11.22 -25.43 -8.84
N GLY A 636 12.13 -26.30 -9.27
CA GLY A 636 12.88 -26.17 -10.52
C GLY A 636 13.83 -24.97 -10.52
N VAL A 637 14.49 -24.70 -9.39
CA VAL A 637 15.52 -23.67 -9.28
C VAL A 637 16.81 -24.22 -9.90
N LYS A 638 17.01 -23.95 -11.19
CA LYS A 638 18.13 -24.50 -11.98
C LYS A 638 19.41 -23.69 -11.79
N TYR A 639 19.30 -22.37 -11.57
CA TYR A 639 20.45 -21.50 -11.37
C TYR A 639 20.26 -20.68 -10.11
N ILE A 640 21.36 -20.53 -9.34
CA ILE A 640 21.42 -19.69 -8.15
C ILE A 640 22.61 -18.73 -8.29
N LEU A 641 22.37 -17.44 -8.10
CA LEU A 641 23.39 -16.44 -7.94
C LEU A 641 23.70 -16.33 -6.45
N ALA A 642 24.92 -16.69 -6.03
CA ALA A 642 25.31 -16.71 -4.64
C ALA A 642 26.82 -16.43 -4.48
N GLU A 643 27.24 -16.05 -3.28
CA GLU A 643 28.65 -15.88 -2.90
C GLU A 643 29.30 -17.19 -2.51
N THR A 644 28.52 -18.17 -2.05
CA THR A 644 28.97 -19.50 -1.63
C THR A 644 28.20 -20.58 -2.36
N ARG A 645 28.86 -21.72 -2.59
CA ARG A 645 28.25 -22.88 -3.28
C ARG A 645 27.10 -23.45 -2.46
N PRO A 646 25.88 -23.50 -3.01
CA PRO A 646 24.76 -24.21 -2.39
C PRO A 646 24.90 -25.74 -2.55
N GLU A 647 24.34 -26.49 -1.63
CA GLU A 647 24.27 -27.96 -1.73
C GLU A 647 23.46 -28.42 -2.95
N GLY A 648 23.95 -29.44 -3.66
CA GLY A 648 23.30 -29.92 -4.89
C GLY A 648 23.56 -29.06 -6.13
N TYR A 649 24.50 -28.11 -6.07
CA TYR A 649 24.84 -27.22 -7.17
C TYR A 649 26.34 -27.27 -7.51
N GLU A 650 26.67 -27.02 -8.76
CA GLU A 650 28.03 -26.90 -9.29
C GLU A 650 28.27 -25.47 -9.79
N LEU A 651 29.55 -25.03 -9.70
CA LEU A 651 29.94 -23.75 -10.26
C LEU A 651 29.69 -23.76 -11.77
N TYR A 652 28.81 -22.86 -12.24
CA TYR A 652 28.53 -22.69 -13.66
C TYR A 652 29.42 -21.60 -14.27
N ARG A 653 29.45 -20.41 -13.59
CA ARG A 653 30.25 -19.27 -14.04
C ARG A 653 30.62 -18.34 -12.90
N ASP A 654 31.83 -17.80 -12.92
CA ASP A 654 32.30 -16.79 -11.98
C ASP A 654 32.32 -15.41 -12.67
N TYR A 655 31.61 -14.43 -12.06
CA TYR A 655 31.58 -13.05 -12.52
C TYR A 655 32.45 -12.11 -11.65
N GLY A 656 33.24 -12.66 -10.73
CA GLY A 656 34.10 -11.93 -9.81
C GLY A 656 33.38 -11.39 -8.57
N ASP A 657 32.35 -10.57 -8.74
CA ASP A 657 31.59 -10.01 -7.62
C ASP A 657 30.52 -11.00 -7.08
N PHE A 658 30.13 -11.97 -7.88
CA PHE A 658 29.21 -13.06 -7.55
C PHE A 658 29.46 -14.26 -8.45
N GLN A 659 29.07 -15.45 -7.98
CA GLN A 659 29.12 -16.69 -8.75
C GLN A 659 27.70 -17.14 -9.13
N VAL A 660 27.61 -17.82 -10.27
CA VAL A 660 26.41 -18.54 -10.70
C VAL A 660 26.66 -20.02 -10.56
N TYR A 661 25.75 -20.68 -9.87
CA TYR A 661 25.76 -22.13 -9.66
C TYR A 661 24.58 -22.75 -10.38
N ARG A 662 24.81 -23.95 -10.98
CA ARG A 662 23.79 -24.73 -11.67
C ARG A 662 23.46 -25.97 -10.87
N ALA A 663 22.17 -26.28 -10.72
CA ALA A 663 21.71 -27.49 -10.06
C ALA A 663 22.21 -28.75 -10.79
N ILE A 664 22.65 -29.75 -10.03
CA ILE A 664 22.95 -31.09 -10.54
C ILE A 664 21.65 -31.74 -11.01
N SER A 665 20.54 -31.56 -10.26
CA SER A 665 19.19 -31.98 -10.62
C SER A 665 18.19 -30.89 -10.25
N ALA A 666 17.26 -30.57 -11.15
CA ALA A 666 16.16 -29.63 -10.89
C ALA A 666 14.91 -30.14 -11.62
N ALA A 667 13.77 -30.18 -10.92
CA ALA A 667 12.50 -30.53 -11.51
C ALA A 667 12.13 -29.55 -12.66
N PRO A 668 11.60 -30.04 -13.79
CA PRO A 668 10.95 -29.15 -14.73
C PRO A 668 9.75 -28.44 -14.07
N VAL A 669 9.44 -27.22 -14.50
CA VAL A 669 8.27 -26.49 -13.96
C VAL A 669 6.97 -27.24 -14.25
N ALA A 670 6.94 -28.04 -15.30
CA ALA A 670 5.83 -28.93 -15.62
C ALA A 670 6.35 -30.24 -16.25
N TYR A 671 5.82 -31.37 -15.86
CA TYR A 671 6.18 -32.71 -16.34
C TYR A 671 4.98 -33.66 -16.22
N VAL A 672 5.04 -34.82 -16.92
CA VAL A 672 4.07 -35.90 -16.78
C VAL A 672 4.72 -37.08 -16.08
N THR A 673 4.00 -37.69 -15.15
CA THR A 673 4.47 -38.88 -14.42
C THR A 673 3.32 -39.79 -14.05
N ASP A 674 3.61 -41.09 -13.96
CA ASP A 674 2.76 -42.15 -13.39
C ASP A 674 3.18 -42.50 -11.93
N GLN A 675 4.33 -41.92 -11.46
CA GLN A 675 4.83 -42.10 -10.10
C GLN A 675 4.04 -41.18 -9.15
N VAL A 676 3.02 -41.73 -8.49
CA VAL A 676 2.12 -40.93 -7.64
C VAL A 676 1.82 -41.60 -6.32
N VAL A 677 1.59 -40.76 -5.29
CA VAL A 677 1.10 -41.17 -3.96
C VAL A 677 -0.18 -40.41 -3.61
N SER A 678 -1.02 -41.02 -2.79
CA SER A 678 -2.26 -40.37 -2.37
C SER A 678 -1.96 -39.25 -1.32
N GLU A 679 -2.85 -38.24 -1.25
CA GLU A 679 -2.75 -37.19 -0.26
C GLU A 679 -2.84 -37.72 1.18
N THR A 680 -3.62 -38.79 1.42
CA THR A 680 -3.72 -39.44 2.74
C THR A 680 -2.40 -40.11 3.12
N GLU A 681 -1.76 -40.82 2.19
CA GLU A 681 -0.46 -41.46 2.42
C GLU A 681 0.62 -40.43 2.68
N TYR A 682 0.70 -39.36 1.85
CA TYR A 682 1.63 -38.25 2.05
C TYR A 682 1.50 -37.62 3.44
N LYS A 683 0.28 -37.34 3.89
CA LYS A 683 0.02 -36.75 5.21
C LYS A 683 0.39 -37.64 6.39
N SER A 684 0.54 -38.95 6.18
CA SER A 684 0.98 -39.89 7.21
C SER A 684 2.50 -39.92 7.40
N LEU A 685 3.26 -39.35 6.43
CA LEU A 685 4.72 -39.32 6.50
C LEU A 685 5.18 -38.23 7.46
N PRO A 686 6.05 -38.56 8.43
CA PRO A 686 6.65 -37.55 9.28
C PRO A 686 7.73 -36.76 8.54
N TYR A 687 8.15 -35.64 9.10
CA TYR A 687 9.33 -34.91 8.66
C TYR A 687 10.60 -35.74 8.96
N PRO A 688 11.63 -35.83 8.08
CA PRO A 688 11.74 -35.17 6.77
C PRO A 688 11.17 -35.99 5.61
N GLN A 689 10.62 -37.19 5.83
CA GLN A 689 10.15 -38.10 4.78
C GLN A 689 9.04 -37.47 3.90
N ASN A 690 8.22 -36.58 4.48
CA ASN A 690 7.20 -35.85 3.72
C ASN A 690 7.80 -34.87 2.68
N GLN A 691 9.02 -34.38 2.86
CA GLN A 691 9.72 -33.59 1.86
C GLN A 691 10.40 -34.52 0.82
N GLU A 692 11.06 -35.54 1.32
CA GLU A 692 11.84 -36.49 0.52
C GLU A 692 10.97 -37.27 -0.51
N ILE A 693 9.75 -37.64 -0.15
CA ILE A 693 8.84 -38.38 -1.07
C ILE A 693 8.55 -37.57 -2.33
N LEU A 694 8.54 -36.24 -2.26
CA LEU A 694 8.30 -35.34 -3.39
C LEU A 694 9.42 -35.36 -4.43
N GLU A 695 10.58 -35.95 -4.13
CA GLU A 695 11.66 -36.17 -5.10
C GLU A 695 11.43 -37.42 -5.97
N THR A 696 10.54 -38.31 -5.59
CA THR A 696 10.35 -39.61 -6.24
C THR A 696 8.91 -39.87 -6.68
N ALA A 697 7.94 -39.16 -6.14
CA ALA A 697 6.53 -39.29 -6.48
C ALA A 697 5.78 -37.96 -6.33
N ALA A 698 4.76 -37.80 -7.15
CA ALA A 698 3.85 -36.67 -7.06
C ALA A 698 2.65 -37.00 -6.19
N VAL A 699 2.23 -36.06 -5.33
CA VAL A 699 1.03 -36.21 -4.49
C VAL A 699 -0.21 -35.81 -5.26
N ILE A 700 -1.20 -36.67 -5.32
CA ILE A 700 -2.49 -36.41 -5.98
C ILE A 700 -3.65 -36.61 -4.97
N PRO A 701 -4.81 -35.95 -5.17
CA PRO A 701 -5.99 -36.15 -4.33
C PRO A 701 -6.48 -37.58 -4.34
N ASP A 702 -6.92 -38.11 -3.19
CA ASP A 702 -7.43 -39.47 -3.05
C ASP A 702 -8.58 -39.80 -4.02
N GLN A 703 -9.40 -38.82 -4.35
CA GLN A 703 -10.50 -39.00 -5.33
C GLN A 703 -9.98 -39.28 -6.75
N GLU A 704 -8.89 -38.63 -7.17
CA GLU A 704 -8.29 -38.87 -8.48
C GLU A 704 -7.58 -40.21 -8.52
N MET A 705 -6.91 -40.63 -7.44
CA MET A 705 -6.32 -41.96 -7.28
C MET A 705 -7.35 -43.07 -7.43
N ARG A 706 -8.50 -42.97 -6.74
CA ARG A 706 -9.60 -43.96 -6.81
C ARG A 706 -10.20 -44.11 -8.20
N LYS A 707 -10.38 -42.99 -8.95
CA LYS A 707 -10.88 -43.02 -10.34
C LYS A 707 -9.94 -43.79 -11.26
N THR A 708 -8.64 -43.64 -11.06
CA THR A 708 -7.63 -44.35 -11.86
C THR A 708 -7.58 -45.83 -11.55
N THR A 709 -7.61 -46.20 -10.27
CA THR A 709 -7.67 -47.60 -9.85
C THR A 709 -8.94 -48.31 -10.36
N ALA A 710 -10.09 -47.62 -10.33
CA ALA A 710 -11.33 -48.14 -10.89
C ALA A 710 -11.26 -48.36 -12.42
N ALA A 711 -10.66 -47.41 -13.15
CA ALA A 711 -10.50 -47.51 -14.60
C ALA A 711 -9.57 -48.68 -15.01
N ILE A 712 -8.47 -48.90 -14.26
CA ILE A 712 -7.56 -50.02 -14.47
C ILE A 712 -8.29 -51.35 -14.22
N THR A 713 -9.08 -51.48 -13.15
CA THR A 713 -9.84 -52.70 -12.81
C THR A 713 -10.91 -52.99 -13.85
N ASP A 714 -11.52 -52.00 -14.49
CA ASP A 714 -12.52 -52.20 -15.54
C ASP A 714 -11.87 -52.54 -16.89
N GLN A 715 -10.67 -52.04 -17.20
CA GLN A 715 -9.89 -52.43 -18.37
C GLN A 715 -9.36 -53.88 -18.24
N GLU A 716 -8.88 -54.29 -17.06
CA GLU A 716 -8.44 -55.65 -16.78
C GLU A 716 -9.60 -56.67 -16.88
N LYS A 717 -10.82 -56.29 -16.51
CA LYS A 717 -12.03 -57.10 -16.74
C LYS A 717 -12.40 -57.23 -18.22
N SER A 718 -12.01 -56.25 -19.06
CA SER A 718 -12.25 -56.29 -20.52
C SER A 718 -11.16 -57.03 -21.30
N ALA A 719 -9.94 -57.14 -20.79
CA ALA A 719 -8.84 -57.87 -21.39
C ALA A 719 -8.73 -59.29 -20.78
N LYS A 720 -9.54 -60.22 -21.26
CA LYS A 720 -9.30 -61.65 -21.05
C LYS A 720 -8.08 -62.07 -21.88
N SER A 721 -6.90 -61.86 -21.39
CA SER A 721 -5.67 -62.60 -21.64
C SER A 721 -4.48 -61.80 -21.12
N VAL A 722 -3.96 -62.13 -19.96
CA VAL A 722 -2.52 -62.21 -19.65
C VAL A 722 -2.38 -62.78 -18.22
N ASP A 723 -2.23 -64.08 -18.12
CA ASP A 723 -2.01 -64.87 -16.89
C ASP A 723 -0.59 -64.73 -16.30
N ASN A 724 0.25 -63.78 -16.77
CA ASN A 724 1.65 -63.70 -16.39
C ASN A 724 2.01 -62.56 -15.41
N PHE A 725 1.05 -61.74 -14.96
CA PHE A 725 1.36 -60.65 -13.99
C PHE A 725 0.95 -60.98 -12.54
N ARG A 726 0.21 -62.09 -12.32
CA ARG A 726 -0.22 -62.55 -11.00
C ARG A 726 0.84 -63.22 -10.14
N ALA A 727 1.95 -63.68 -10.72
CA ALA A 727 2.98 -64.44 -10.00
C ALA A 727 3.97 -63.58 -9.17
N ALA A 728 4.01 -62.29 -9.38
CA ALA A 728 4.89 -61.38 -8.61
C ALA A 728 4.17 -60.66 -7.45
N ALA A 729 2.84 -60.69 -7.42
CA ALA A 729 2.04 -59.93 -6.39
C ALA A 729 1.54 -60.80 -5.24
N ASP A 730 1.64 -62.15 -5.31
CA ASP A 730 1.02 -63.06 -4.35
C ASP A 730 1.95 -63.56 -3.20
N SER A 731 3.18 -63.04 -3.11
CA SER A 731 4.09 -63.49 -2.02
C SER A 731 4.06 -62.64 -0.75
N ASP A 732 3.46 -61.45 -0.70
CA ASP A 732 3.52 -60.56 0.49
C ASP A 732 2.19 -60.01 1.01
N THR A 733 1.03 -60.48 0.57
CA THR A 733 -0.26 -60.00 1.09
C THR A 733 -0.76 -60.83 2.26
N LYS A 734 -0.19 -60.66 3.44
CA LYS A 734 -0.83 -60.97 4.71
C LYS A 734 -1.01 -59.80 5.68
N ASN A 735 -0.76 -58.58 5.26
CA ASN A 735 -1.17 -57.35 5.97
C ASN A 735 -1.51 -56.27 4.95
N GLY A 736 -2.75 -55.86 4.93
CA GLY A 736 -3.32 -54.95 3.91
C GLY A 736 -2.76 -53.55 3.98
N SER A 737 -1.59 -53.29 3.40
CA SER A 737 -1.14 -51.96 2.94
C SER A 737 -0.24 -52.16 1.73
N VAL A 738 -0.80 -51.92 0.54
CA VAL A 738 -0.02 -51.83 -0.69
C VAL A 738 0.33 -50.37 -0.89
N GLY A 739 1.41 -49.90 -0.22
CA GLY A 739 2.13 -48.73 -0.59
C GLY A 739 3.38 -49.09 -1.39
N PRO A 740 3.85 -48.29 -2.37
CA PRO A 740 5.17 -48.46 -2.92
C PRO A 740 6.20 -48.37 -1.78
N LEU A 741 7.16 -49.26 -1.75
CA LEU A 741 8.25 -49.28 -0.77
C LEU A 741 9.10 -48.01 -0.96
N PHE A 742 8.66 -46.92 -0.31
CA PHE A 742 9.47 -45.73 -0.22
C PHE A 742 10.61 -45.97 0.76
N HIS A 743 11.84 -46.02 0.20
CA HIS A 743 13.05 -46.16 1.02
C HIS A 743 13.62 -44.76 1.26
N SER A 744 13.47 -44.26 2.48
CA SER A 744 14.07 -43.00 2.90
C SER A 744 15.59 -43.07 2.88
N CYS A 745 16.21 -42.03 2.35
CA CYS A 745 17.65 -41.78 2.44
C CYS A 745 18.05 -41.10 3.75
N PHE A 746 17.07 -40.74 4.60
CA PHE A 746 17.30 -40.17 5.91
C PHE A 746 17.27 -41.24 7.01
N GLN A 747 18.33 -41.24 7.81
CA GLN A 747 18.47 -42.11 8.98
C GLN A 747 18.41 -41.28 10.26
N LYS A 748 17.64 -41.74 11.25
CA LYS A 748 17.53 -41.08 12.55
C LYS A 748 18.87 -41.17 13.29
N VAL A 749 19.34 -40.01 13.75
CA VAL A 749 20.57 -39.88 14.54
C VAL A 749 20.28 -39.13 15.83
N ASN A 750 21.19 -39.20 16.81
CA ASN A 750 21.05 -38.46 18.04
C ASN A 750 22.05 -37.30 18.07
N LEU A 751 21.55 -36.07 17.88
CA LEU A 751 22.32 -34.84 18.07
C LEU A 751 22.16 -34.40 19.53
N GLU A 752 23.22 -34.39 20.27
CA GLU A 752 23.18 -33.90 21.64
C GLU A 752 23.67 -32.46 21.73
N ILE A 753 22.78 -31.58 22.23
CA ILE A 753 23.14 -30.21 22.58
C ILE A 753 23.87 -30.27 23.95
N PRO A 754 25.08 -29.72 24.08
CA PRO A 754 25.83 -29.75 25.34
C PRO A 754 25.07 -29.07 26.47
N GLU A 755 24.88 -29.78 27.58
CA GLU A 755 24.33 -29.20 28.81
C GLU A 755 25.27 -28.13 29.34
N THR A 756 24.71 -27.04 29.82
CA THR A 756 25.45 -25.86 30.26
C THR A 756 24.71 -25.20 31.40
N ASP A 757 25.44 -24.84 32.45
CA ASP A 757 24.91 -24.03 33.57
C ASP A 757 25.86 -22.85 33.83
N GLN A 758 25.79 -21.82 32.99
CA GLN A 758 26.56 -20.59 33.08
C GLN A 758 25.65 -19.41 33.37
N GLU A 759 26.19 -18.33 33.90
CA GLU A 759 25.41 -17.13 34.28
C GLU A 759 24.47 -16.57 33.15
N ASP A 760 24.91 -16.68 31.89
CA ASP A 760 24.21 -16.15 30.73
C ASP A 760 23.47 -17.20 29.89
N LEU A 761 23.72 -18.50 30.16
CA LEU A 761 23.18 -19.62 29.38
C LEU A 761 23.00 -20.86 30.27
N ARG A 762 21.77 -21.34 30.32
CA ARG A 762 21.43 -22.62 30.93
C ARG A 762 20.77 -23.52 29.90
N ILE A 763 21.32 -24.71 29.69
CA ILE A 763 20.77 -25.76 28.84
C ILE A 763 20.68 -27.03 29.68
N GLN A 764 19.46 -27.56 29.81
CA GLN A 764 19.19 -28.81 30.52
C GLN A 764 18.45 -29.77 29.59
N LYS A 765 18.90 -31.04 29.56
CA LYS A 765 18.21 -32.08 28.80
C LYS A 765 16.96 -32.50 29.58
N THR A 766 15.84 -32.63 28.86
CA THR A 766 14.54 -33.11 29.36
C THR A 766 14.26 -34.50 28.80
N ALA A 767 13.12 -35.09 29.14
CA ALA A 767 12.77 -36.45 28.68
C ALA A 767 12.59 -36.55 27.18
N ASP A 768 12.15 -35.44 26.52
CA ASP A 768 11.81 -35.37 25.10
C ASP A 768 12.51 -34.22 24.33
N GLY A 769 13.49 -33.57 25.00
CA GLY A 769 14.20 -32.45 24.33
C GLY A 769 15.08 -31.65 25.28
N TYR A 770 14.91 -30.32 25.30
CA TYR A 770 15.78 -29.42 26.06
C TYR A 770 15.00 -28.23 26.63
N GLU A 771 15.36 -27.78 27.83
CA GLU A 771 14.99 -26.52 28.42
C GLU A 771 16.16 -25.54 28.30
N ILE A 772 15.91 -24.35 27.77
CA ILE A 772 16.93 -23.35 27.46
C ILE A 772 16.55 -22.02 28.06
N GLU A 773 17.44 -21.48 28.91
CA GLU A 773 17.31 -20.10 29.38
C GLU A 773 18.58 -19.32 29.04
N THR A 774 18.42 -18.19 28.35
CA THR A 774 19.54 -17.33 27.93
C THR A 774 19.23 -15.84 28.07
N LYS A 775 20.19 -15.08 28.65
CA LYS A 775 20.10 -13.63 28.86
C LYS A 775 20.48 -12.84 27.59
N LYS A 776 21.27 -13.44 26.70
CA LYS A 776 21.72 -12.85 25.43
C LYS A 776 21.73 -13.89 24.31
N SER A 777 21.89 -13.48 23.05
CA SER A 777 22.06 -14.45 21.96
C SER A 777 23.41 -15.16 22.08
N VAL A 778 23.40 -16.51 22.12
CA VAL A 778 24.56 -17.38 22.31
C VAL A 778 24.63 -18.42 21.18
N THR A 779 25.82 -18.81 20.76
CA THR A 779 26.06 -19.93 19.84
C THR A 779 26.75 -21.06 20.58
N VAL A 780 26.17 -22.25 20.49
CA VAL A 780 26.81 -23.49 20.94
C VAL A 780 27.13 -24.37 19.75
N SER A 781 28.16 -25.21 19.87
CA SER A 781 28.50 -26.25 18.90
C SER A 781 28.14 -27.62 19.46
N ALA A 782 27.50 -28.43 18.67
CA ALA A 782 27.25 -29.82 18.90
C ALA A 782 27.96 -30.66 17.83
N THR A 783 28.28 -31.92 18.13
CA THR A 783 28.90 -32.84 17.18
C THR A 783 27.97 -34.02 16.96
N LEU A 784 27.80 -34.43 15.72
CA LEU A 784 27.03 -35.62 15.34
C LEU A 784 27.92 -36.86 15.42
N PRO A 785 27.73 -37.75 16.40
CA PRO A 785 28.42 -39.03 16.39
C PRO A 785 27.69 -39.99 15.43
N GLY A 786 28.42 -40.59 14.48
CA GLY A 786 27.93 -41.67 13.64
C GLY A 786 27.00 -41.23 12.48
N ALA A 787 27.27 -40.10 11.87
CA ALA A 787 26.65 -39.74 10.60
C ALA A 787 26.86 -40.85 9.55
N ALA A 788 25.84 -41.16 8.77
CA ALA A 788 25.95 -42.16 7.71
C ALA A 788 27.05 -41.76 6.70
N GLU A 789 27.83 -42.70 6.21
CA GLU A 789 28.84 -42.46 5.21
C GLU A 789 28.20 -41.82 3.97
N GLY A 790 28.68 -40.63 3.56
CA GLY A 790 28.14 -39.89 2.42
C GLY A 790 26.97 -38.98 2.75
N ALA A 791 26.49 -38.90 3.98
CA ALA A 791 25.42 -37.97 4.35
C ALA A 791 25.90 -36.53 4.23
N THR A 792 25.16 -35.71 3.45
CA THR A 792 25.44 -34.28 3.22
C THR A 792 24.42 -33.36 3.90
N LEU A 793 23.28 -33.92 4.32
CA LEU A 793 22.15 -33.18 4.87
C LEU A 793 21.88 -33.56 6.32
N LEU A 794 21.54 -32.58 7.14
CA LEU A 794 21.03 -32.70 8.52
C LEU A 794 19.62 -32.17 8.57
N ALA A 795 18.68 -33.02 8.96
CA ALA A 795 17.32 -32.63 9.29
C ALA A 795 17.13 -32.56 10.82
N VAL A 796 16.52 -31.48 11.29
CA VAL A 796 16.22 -31.28 12.73
C VAL A 796 14.78 -30.82 12.86
N SER A 797 14.01 -31.41 13.75
CA SER A 797 12.61 -31.08 14.02
C SER A 797 12.34 -31.04 15.52
N PHE A 798 11.64 -30.01 16.00
CA PHE A 798 11.16 -29.91 17.38
C PHE A 798 10.02 -28.89 17.51
N GLU A 799 9.21 -29.06 18.52
CA GLU A 799 8.20 -28.10 18.93
C GLU A 799 8.78 -27.14 19.97
N VAL A 800 8.42 -25.85 19.86
CA VAL A 800 8.89 -24.79 20.76
C VAL A 800 7.76 -24.28 21.65
N GLU A 801 7.96 -24.34 22.95
CA GLU A 801 7.15 -23.68 23.94
C GLU A 801 7.88 -22.46 24.51
N ASN A 802 7.46 -21.25 24.15
CA ASN A 802 8.07 -20.02 24.65
C ASN A 802 7.49 -19.62 26.01
N GLN A 803 8.26 -19.76 27.08
CA GLN A 803 7.84 -19.43 28.43
C GLN A 803 7.61 -17.94 28.68
N LYS A 804 8.16 -17.10 27.78
CA LYS A 804 7.92 -15.63 27.73
C LYS A 804 7.13 -15.27 26.48
N ALA A 805 5.89 -15.75 26.37
CA ALA A 805 5.05 -15.69 25.19
C ALA A 805 4.87 -14.27 24.55
N SER A 806 5.09 -13.20 25.33
CA SER A 806 5.04 -11.81 24.82
C SER A 806 6.28 -11.37 24.04
N HIS A 807 7.39 -12.15 24.08
CA HIS A 807 8.66 -11.83 23.45
C HIS A 807 8.92 -12.76 22.26
N ASP A 808 9.59 -12.23 21.23
CA ASP A 808 10.08 -13.05 20.13
C ASP A 808 11.22 -13.94 20.60
N MET A 809 11.31 -15.15 20.03
CA MET A 809 12.47 -16.00 20.15
C MET A 809 12.86 -16.56 18.78
N PHE A 810 14.12 -16.98 18.63
CA PHE A 810 14.62 -17.63 17.43
C PHE A 810 15.70 -18.66 17.76
N ILE A 811 15.80 -19.66 16.90
CA ILE A 811 16.94 -20.60 16.88
C ILE A 811 17.47 -20.65 15.45
N ARG A 812 18.79 -20.66 15.32
CA ARG A 812 19.48 -20.79 14.02
C ARG A 812 20.38 -22.01 14.06
N ILE A 813 20.22 -22.92 13.08
CA ILE A 813 21.05 -24.13 12.94
C ILE A 813 21.76 -24.05 11.60
N ASN A 814 23.09 -24.15 11.59
CA ASN A 814 23.96 -24.10 10.40
C ASN A 814 23.57 -23.02 9.37
N GLY A 815 23.07 -21.88 9.82
CA GLY A 815 22.68 -20.79 8.92
C GLY A 815 21.17 -20.59 8.80
N GLN A 816 20.37 -21.64 8.84
CA GLN A 816 18.89 -21.57 8.74
C GLN A 816 18.27 -21.08 10.05
N THR A 817 17.35 -20.12 9.99
CA THR A 817 16.75 -19.50 11.17
C THR A 817 15.25 -19.74 11.22
N ASN A 818 14.77 -20.33 12.33
CA ASN A 818 13.35 -20.35 12.68
C ASN A 818 13.06 -19.36 13.80
N ARG A 819 11.87 -18.74 13.76
CA ARG A 819 11.45 -17.73 14.73
C ARG A 819 10.00 -17.94 15.13
N LEU A 820 9.73 -17.79 16.43
CA LEU A 820 8.38 -17.64 16.98
C LEU A 820 8.22 -16.20 17.47
N THR A 821 7.23 -15.49 16.95
CA THR A 821 6.97 -14.10 17.35
C THR A 821 6.07 -14.06 18.60
N GLY A 822 6.27 -13.03 19.42
CA GLY A 822 5.45 -12.82 20.62
C GLY A 822 3.96 -12.67 20.29
N ILE A 823 3.09 -13.19 21.17
CA ILE A 823 1.63 -13.21 20.97
C ILE A 823 1.00 -11.82 20.82
N ASN A 824 1.62 -10.79 21.40
CA ASN A 824 1.17 -9.39 21.31
C ASN A 824 1.70 -8.68 20.07
N HIS A 825 2.46 -9.37 19.22
CA HIS A 825 2.98 -8.78 18.00
C HIS A 825 1.87 -8.57 16.97
N THR A 826 1.91 -7.44 16.25
CA THR A 826 0.91 -7.13 15.20
C THR A 826 0.79 -8.21 14.11
N TYR A 827 1.87 -8.97 13.91
CA TYR A 827 1.99 -10.03 12.91
C TYR A 827 2.52 -11.30 13.58
N ALA A 828 1.80 -11.79 14.60
CA ALA A 828 2.17 -13.05 15.25
C ALA A 828 2.14 -14.19 14.21
N ASN A 829 3.26 -14.90 14.06
CA ASN A 829 3.38 -15.99 13.07
C ASN A 829 2.83 -17.33 13.59
N GLY A 830 2.76 -17.55 14.90
CA GLY A 830 2.28 -18.79 15.50
C GLY A 830 3.15 -20.00 15.14
N ASN A 831 4.41 -19.81 14.76
CA ASN A 831 5.32 -20.85 14.34
C ASN A 831 5.89 -21.56 15.59
N THR A 832 5.23 -22.60 16.04
CA THR A 832 5.68 -23.44 17.18
C THR A 832 6.46 -24.67 16.73
N GLN A 833 6.30 -25.11 15.47
CA GLN A 833 7.05 -26.23 14.90
C GLN A 833 8.27 -25.71 14.15
N PHE A 834 9.47 -26.05 14.59
CA PHE A 834 10.72 -25.66 13.95
C PHE A 834 11.31 -26.85 13.20
N ASN A 835 11.38 -26.76 11.90
CA ASN A 835 11.99 -27.74 11.02
C ASN A 835 13.20 -27.10 10.32
N TYR A 836 14.29 -27.86 10.23
CA TYR A 836 15.53 -27.43 9.58
C TYR A 836 16.02 -28.54 8.68
N LEU A 837 16.31 -28.21 7.42
CA LEU A 837 17.06 -29.06 6.52
C LEU A 837 18.28 -28.28 6.04
N VAL A 838 19.44 -28.64 6.55
CA VAL A 838 20.67 -27.88 6.38
C VAL A 838 21.83 -28.76 5.93
N THR A 839 22.80 -28.17 5.22
CA THR A 839 24.04 -28.84 4.85
C THR A 839 24.88 -29.16 6.09
N MET A 840 25.38 -30.37 6.15
CA MET A 840 26.34 -30.81 7.15
C MET A 840 27.74 -30.30 6.84
N LYS A 841 28.52 -30.05 7.88
CA LYS A 841 29.94 -29.84 7.74
C LYS A 841 30.66 -31.18 7.69
N GLU A 842 31.81 -31.24 6.97
CA GLU A 842 32.61 -32.45 6.83
C GLU A 842 33.08 -33.01 8.19
N ASP A 843 33.30 -32.14 9.18
CA ASP A 843 33.70 -32.53 10.55
C ASP A 843 32.53 -32.92 11.45
N GLY A 844 31.31 -32.94 10.93
CA GLY A 844 30.10 -33.24 11.71
C GLY A 844 29.69 -32.16 12.72
N THR A 845 30.30 -30.98 12.69
CA THR A 845 29.99 -29.89 13.61
C THR A 845 28.67 -29.20 13.24
N VAL A 846 27.78 -29.06 14.22
CA VAL A 846 26.51 -28.34 14.09
C VAL A 846 26.54 -27.09 14.95
N PHE A 847 26.35 -25.93 14.37
CA PHE A 847 26.28 -24.65 15.08
C PHE A 847 24.82 -24.27 15.36
N ILE A 848 24.50 -24.11 16.64
CA ILE A 848 23.17 -23.76 17.10
C ILE A 848 23.24 -22.40 17.79
N ARG A 849 22.67 -21.37 17.15
CA ARG A 849 22.58 -20.03 17.74
C ARG A 849 21.18 -19.82 18.32
N MET A 850 21.15 -19.55 19.60
CA MET A 850 19.93 -19.36 20.39
C MET A 850 19.69 -17.88 20.64
N GLY A 851 18.46 -17.41 20.43
CA GLY A 851 18.03 -16.05 20.78
C GLY A 851 17.79 -15.91 22.28
N LYS A 852 17.90 -14.68 22.80
CA LYS A 852 17.56 -14.37 24.20
C LYS A 852 16.14 -14.85 24.52
N GLY A 853 15.96 -15.59 25.62
CA GLY A 853 14.65 -16.06 26.07
C GLY A 853 14.72 -17.18 27.09
N HIS A 854 13.55 -17.72 27.43
CA HIS A 854 13.33 -18.96 28.19
C HIS A 854 12.30 -19.78 27.41
N TYR A 855 12.69 -20.95 26.92
CA TYR A 855 11.86 -21.79 26.08
C TYR A 855 12.22 -23.27 26.22
N ILE A 856 11.25 -24.14 25.94
CA ILE A 856 11.38 -25.59 25.99
C ILE A 856 11.26 -26.12 24.57
N LEU A 857 12.20 -26.98 24.18
CA LEU A 857 12.18 -27.74 22.94
C LEU A 857 11.63 -29.12 23.27
N LYS A 858 10.52 -29.52 22.64
CA LYS A 858 9.86 -30.82 22.81
C LYS A 858 9.97 -31.62 21.53
N ASN A 859 9.91 -32.94 21.64
CA ASN A 859 9.99 -33.86 20.51
C ASN A 859 11.20 -33.55 19.63
N PHE A 860 12.38 -33.40 20.27
CA PHE A 860 13.61 -33.06 19.56
C PHE A 860 14.13 -34.27 18.78
N GLU A 861 13.99 -34.22 17.48
CA GLU A 861 14.37 -35.31 16.60
C GLU A 861 15.34 -34.82 15.51
N THR A 862 16.28 -35.73 15.13
CA THR A 862 17.34 -35.42 14.17
C THR A 862 17.60 -36.59 13.24
N TRP A 863 17.90 -36.28 11.96
CA TRP A 863 18.24 -37.26 10.95
C TRP A 863 19.41 -36.73 10.11
N THR A 864 20.20 -37.67 9.61
CA THR A 864 21.21 -37.39 8.58
C THR A 864 20.86 -38.13 7.30
N GLY A 865 21.15 -37.55 6.16
CA GLY A 865 20.80 -38.14 4.89
C GLY A 865 21.43 -37.42 3.70
N MET A 866 20.97 -37.79 2.53
CA MET A 866 21.30 -37.18 1.27
C MET A 866 20.04 -37.04 0.45
N ALA A 867 20.08 -36.24 -0.64
CA ALA A 867 19.03 -36.22 -1.63
C ALA A 867 18.85 -37.59 -2.26
N GLN A 868 17.69 -37.91 -2.79
CA GLN A 868 17.42 -39.17 -3.50
C GLN A 868 18.39 -39.35 -4.69
N PRO A 869 18.76 -40.59 -5.02
CA PRO A 869 19.63 -40.85 -6.14
C PRO A 869 19.13 -40.20 -7.43
N LEU A 870 20.06 -39.65 -8.21
CA LEU A 870 19.75 -38.89 -9.44
C LEU A 870 18.90 -39.70 -10.41
N GLU A 871 19.18 -41.00 -10.54
CA GLU A 871 18.40 -41.94 -11.43
C GLU A 871 16.90 -41.96 -11.08
N LYS A 872 16.53 -41.91 -9.80
CA LYS A 872 15.12 -41.87 -9.36
C LYS A 872 14.45 -40.53 -9.67
N THR A 873 15.15 -39.45 -9.44
CA THR A 873 14.65 -38.09 -9.72
C THR A 873 14.55 -37.87 -11.24
N GLU A 874 15.53 -38.34 -12.02
CA GLU A 874 15.48 -38.31 -13.50
C GLU A 874 14.32 -39.11 -14.04
N GLN A 875 13.99 -40.28 -13.47
CA GLN A 875 12.84 -41.07 -13.87
C GLN A 875 11.52 -40.30 -13.62
N LEU A 876 11.37 -39.65 -12.48
CA LEU A 876 10.19 -38.82 -12.17
C LEU A 876 10.01 -37.69 -13.18
N TYR A 877 11.11 -37.08 -13.62
CA TYR A 877 11.11 -35.85 -14.43
C TYR A 877 11.36 -36.12 -15.93
N SER A 878 11.44 -37.38 -16.36
CA SER A 878 11.82 -37.80 -17.74
C SER A 878 10.92 -37.19 -18.83
N GLN A 879 9.65 -36.92 -18.52
CA GLN A 879 8.64 -36.43 -19.48
C GLN A 879 8.30 -34.97 -19.21
N ALA A 880 9.29 -34.08 -19.41
CA ALA A 880 9.13 -32.66 -19.23
C ALA A 880 8.30 -31.99 -20.33
N VAL A 881 7.55 -30.96 -19.95
CA VAL A 881 6.84 -30.08 -20.89
C VAL A 881 7.83 -29.14 -21.57
N THR A 882 7.84 -29.15 -22.91
CA THR A 882 8.61 -28.20 -23.73
C THR A 882 7.70 -27.07 -24.19
N LEU A 883 8.08 -25.82 -23.91
CA LEU A 883 7.32 -24.64 -24.29
C LEU A 883 7.44 -24.34 -25.79
N ILE A 884 6.31 -24.05 -26.45
CA ILE A 884 6.27 -23.58 -27.83
C ILE A 884 6.44 -22.06 -27.89
N GLY A 885 7.35 -21.60 -28.77
CA GLY A 885 7.56 -20.16 -29.01
C GLY A 885 8.57 -19.49 -28.09
N GLY A 886 9.24 -20.29 -27.26
CA GLY A 886 10.25 -19.80 -26.32
C GLY A 886 9.69 -19.06 -25.13
N THR A 887 10.52 -18.79 -24.14
CA THR A 887 10.10 -18.23 -22.84
C THR A 887 9.60 -16.81 -22.92
N THR A 888 10.16 -15.95 -23.78
CA THR A 888 9.77 -14.54 -23.88
C THR A 888 8.36 -14.35 -24.45
N ALA A 889 7.99 -15.10 -25.47
CA ALA A 889 6.64 -15.08 -26.04
C ALA A 889 5.60 -15.68 -25.08
N THR A 890 6.02 -16.64 -24.27
CA THR A 890 5.17 -17.37 -23.32
C THR A 890 4.83 -16.53 -22.09
N TYR A 891 5.82 -15.88 -21.46
CA TYR A 891 5.59 -15.09 -20.24
C TYR A 891 4.94 -13.74 -20.49
N GLY A 892 4.81 -13.40 -21.74
CA GLY A 892 4.18 -12.16 -22.17
C GLY A 892 2.68 -12.16 -22.05
N GLY A 893 2.02 -13.30 -22.31
CA GLY A 893 0.57 -13.46 -22.24
C GLY A 893 0.09 -13.94 -20.87
N ASP A 894 -1.22 -14.09 -20.74
CA ASP A 894 -1.89 -14.67 -19.57
C ASP A 894 -2.02 -16.21 -19.71
N GLY A 895 -1.37 -16.80 -20.71
CA GLY A 895 -1.36 -18.23 -20.98
C GLY A 895 -0.02 -18.71 -21.54
N ILE A 896 0.22 -20.01 -21.39
CA ILE A 896 1.37 -20.72 -21.92
C ILE A 896 0.92 -21.85 -22.85
N THR A 897 1.74 -22.16 -23.84
CA THR A 897 1.55 -23.28 -24.72
C THR A 897 2.79 -24.17 -24.72
N GLY A 898 2.60 -25.45 -24.54
CA GLY A 898 3.68 -26.44 -24.55
C GLY A 898 3.28 -27.75 -25.25
N VAL A 899 4.25 -28.60 -25.42
CA VAL A 899 4.07 -29.99 -25.83
C VAL A 899 4.68 -30.93 -24.81
N VAL A 900 4.08 -32.09 -24.63
CA VAL A 900 4.61 -33.16 -23.79
C VAL A 900 4.37 -34.50 -24.46
N SER A 901 5.33 -35.39 -24.34
CA SER A 901 5.20 -36.80 -24.74
C SER A 901 5.03 -37.65 -23.50
N ALA A 902 3.91 -38.30 -23.35
CA ALA A 902 3.58 -39.20 -22.25
C ALA A 902 3.68 -40.67 -22.74
N GLU A 903 4.60 -41.44 -22.18
CA GLU A 903 4.80 -42.84 -22.53
C GLU A 903 3.59 -43.70 -22.08
N ARG A 904 2.95 -43.32 -20.97
CA ARG A 904 1.80 -43.96 -20.36
C ARG A 904 0.78 -42.93 -19.91
N ASP A 905 -0.44 -43.41 -19.67
CA ASP A 905 -1.43 -42.58 -18.97
C ASP A 905 -0.88 -42.13 -17.61
N GLY A 906 -0.88 -40.86 -17.35
CA GLY A 906 -0.27 -40.30 -16.16
C GLY A 906 -0.89 -38.94 -15.76
N TYR A 907 -0.13 -38.17 -15.01
CA TYR A 907 -0.56 -36.90 -14.49
C TYR A 907 0.43 -35.81 -14.87
N LEU A 908 -0.08 -34.73 -15.45
CA LEU A 908 0.63 -33.47 -15.54
C LEU A 908 0.76 -32.88 -14.16
N ILE A 909 1.98 -32.66 -13.71
CA ILE A 909 2.33 -32.06 -12.46
C ILE A 909 3.07 -30.76 -12.76
N THR A 910 2.75 -29.70 -12.05
CA THR A 910 3.45 -28.43 -12.19
C THR A 910 3.95 -27.93 -10.84
N SER A 911 4.90 -27.00 -10.84
CA SER A 911 5.25 -26.17 -9.68
C SER A 911 4.65 -24.77 -9.77
N ILE A 912 3.49 -24.64 -10.46
CA ILE A 912 2.69 -23.41 -10.52
C ILE A 912 1.61 -23.50 -9.44
N PRO A 913 1.49 -22.51 -8.53
CA PRO A 913 0.48 -22.53 -7.49
C PRO A 913 -0.94 -22.71 -8.02
N TYR A 914 -1.69 -23.59 -7.37
CA TYR A 914 -3.06 -23.88 -7.75
C TYR A 914 -3.97 -22.66 -7.58
N ASP A 915 -4.75 -22.38 -8.61
CA ASP A 915 -5.84 -21.41 -8.59
C ASP A 915 -6.98 -21.91 -9.49
N GLU A 916 -8.21 -21.86 -9.01
CA GLU A 916 -9.40 -22.36 -9.73
C GLU A 916 -9.71 -21.59 -11.02
N ASN A 917 -9.07 -20.42 -11.22
CA ASN A 917 -9.27 -19.57 -12.39
C ASN A 917 -8.35 -19.93 -13.58
N PHE A 918 -7.59 -21.03 -13.48
CA PHE A 918 -6.88 -21.60 -14.61
C PHE A 918 -7.79 -22.48 -15.46
N VAL A 919 -7.59 -22.44 -16.77
CA VAL A 919 -8.19 -23.33 -17.74
C VAL A 919 -7.07 -24.07 -18.50
N LEU A 920 -7.05 -25.39 -18.40
CA LEU A 920 -6.15 -26.25 -19.16
C LEU A 920 -6.88 -26.84 -20.36
N LYS A 921 -6.26 -26.77 -21.54
CA LYS A 921 -6.70 -27.50 -22.73
C LYS A 921 -5.61 -28.47 -23.19
N VAL A 922 -5.96 -29.73 -23.36
CA VAL A 922 -5.12 -30.78 -23.93
C VAL A 922 -5.69 -31.09 -25.32
N ASP A 923 -4.89 -30.87 -26.36
CA ASP A 923 -5.30 -31.00 -27.76
C ASP A 923 -6.58 -30.23 -28.11
N GLY A 924 -6.74 -29.06 -27.51
CA GLY A 924 -7.90 -28.19 -27.67
C GLY A 924 -9.12 -28.53 -26.83
N LYS A 925 -9.13 -29.68 -26.11
CA LYS A 925 -10.20 -30.05 -25.18
C LYS A 925 -9.90 -29.58 -23.76
N GLU A 926 -10.88 -29.00 -23.11
CA GLU A 926 -10.77 -28.56 -21.72
C GLU A 926 -10.62 -29.79 -20.80
N THR A 927 -9.64 -29.74 -19.92
CA THR A 927 -9.27 -30.82 -18.98
C THR A 927 -9.34 -30.25 -17.56
N LEU A 928 -9.93 -31.05 -16.65
CA LEU A 928 -10.09 -30.68 -15.25
C LEU A 928 -8.72 -30.58 -14.54
N LEU A 929 -8.54 -29.49 -13.81
CA LEU A 929 -7.41 -29.28 -12.95
C LEU A 929 -7.73 -29.70 -11.51
N PHE A 930 -6.76 -30.26 -10.83
CA PHE A 930 -6.80 -30.57 -9.41
C PHE A 930 -5.54 -30.03 -8.71
N ARG A 931 -5.49 -30.16 -7.40
CA ARG A 931 -4.35 -29.74 -6.59
C ARG A 931 -3.35 -30.89 -6.44
N ALA A 932 -2.21 -30.79 -7.12
CA ALA A 932 -1.09 -31.72 -6.99
C ALA A 932 -0.08 -31.20 -5.95
N ASN A 933 0.70 -32.09 -5.35
CA ASN A 933 1.70 -31.77 -4.32
C ASN A 933 1.16 -30.80 -3.27
N THR A 934 -0.11 -30.95 -2.92
CA THR A 934 -0.89 -30.13 -1.96
C THR A 934 -1.11 -28.67 -2.33
N ALA A 935 -0.37 -28.09 -3.28
CA ALA A 935 -0.38 -26.65 -3.56
C ALA A 935 -0.32 -26.25 -5.02
N PHE A 936 -0.10 -27.19 -5.95
CA PHE A 936 0.20 -26.87 -7.35
C PHE A 936 -0.84 -27.42 -8.33
N LEU A 937 -0.80 -26.92 -9.56
CA LEU A 937 -1.69 -27.40 -10.62
C LEU A 937 -1.30 -28.81 -11.06
N GLY A 938 -2.30 -29.70 -11.12
CA GLY A 938 -2.21 -31.03 -11.69
C GLY A 938 -3.38 -31.34 -12.60
N ALA A 939 -3.20 -32.25 -13.56
CA ALA A 939 -4.23 -32.72 -14.47
C ALA A 939 -3.94 -34.15 -14.96
N LYS A 940 -4.96 -34.90 -15.35
CA LYS A 940 -4.78 -36.18 -15.98
C LYS A 940 -4.40 -36.03 -17.47
N ILE A 941 -3.37 -36.75 -17.92
CA ILE A 941 -2.88 -36.76 -19.31
C ILE A 941 -2.88 -38.20 -19.81
N PRO A 942 -3.49 -38.51 -20.96
CA PRO A 942 -3.38 -39.85 -21.59
C PRO A 942 -1.97 -40.04 -22.15
N SER A 943 -1.66 -41.31 -22.57
CA SER A 943 -0.43 -41.61 -23.29
C SER A 943 -0.45 -41.01 -24.70
N GLY A 944 0.70 -40.55 -25.17
CA GLY A 944 0.88 -39.95 -26.51
C GLY A 944 1.55 -38.56 -26.45
N GLU A 945 1.66 -37.97 -27.64
CA GLU A 945 2.10 -36.56 -27.74
C GLU A 945 0.91 -35.63 -27.64
N HIS A 946 0.99 -34.69 -26.74
CA HIS A 946 -0.10 -33.76 -26.46
C HIS A 946 0.36 -32.30 -26.48
N LYS A 947 -0.46 -31.46 -27.12
CA LYS A 947 -0.34 -30.00 -27.02
C LYS A 947 -1.16 -29.52 -25.86
N ILE A 948 -0.49 -28.90 -24.90
CA ILE A 948 -1.14 -28.30 -23.73
C ILE A 948 -1.21 -26.77 -23.87
N VAL A 949 -2.33 -26.18 -23.47
CA VAL A 949 -2.54 -24.72 -23.37
C VAL A 949 -3.13 -24.44 -22.02
N LEU A 950 -2.37 -23.73 -21.19
CA LEU A 950 -2.78 -23.30 -19.85
C LEU A 950 -2.98 -21.77 -19.85
N VAL A 951 -4.20 -21.32 -19.53
CA VAL A 951 -4.58 -19.89 -19.53
C VAL A 951 -5.15 -19.53 -18.18
N TYR A 952 -4.76 -18.37 -17.67
CA TYR A 952 -5.31 -17.81 -16.45
C TYR A 952 -6.27 -16.65 -16.76
N HIS A 953 -7.40 -16.63 -16.07
CA HIS A 953 -8.39 -15.57 -16.14
C HIS A 953 -8.57 -14.92 -14.77
N ALA A 954 -8.09 -13.69 -14.60
CA ALA A 954 -8.21 -13.02 -13.30
C ALA A 954 -9.69 -12.87 -12.87
N PRO A 955 -10.05 -13.35 -11.66
CA PRO A 955 -11.42 -13.27 -11.18
C PRO A 955 -11.88 -11.82 -11.07
N GLY A 956 -13.13 -11.57 -11.48
CA GLY A 956 -13.70 -10.22 -11.43
C GLY A 956 -13.29 -9.26 -12.55
N ARG A 957 -12.36 -9.64 -13.45
CA ARG A 957 -11.89 -8.75 -14.54
C ARG A 957 -13.03 -8.32 -15.48
N THR A 958 -13.84 -9.24 -15.94
CA THR A 958 -14.99 -8.97 -16.81
C THR A 958 -15.99 -8.04 -16.12
N ALA A 959 -16.34 -8.33 -14.86
CA ALA A 959 -17.23 -7.48 -14.07
C ALA A 959 -16.63 -6.08 -13.85
N GLY A 960 -15.33 -6.00 -13.59
CA GLY A 960 -14.59 -4.76 -13.45
C GLY A 960 -14.62 -3.89 -14.72
N SER A 961 -14.47 -4.52 -15.89
CA SER A 961 -14.55 -3.85 -17.20
C SER A 961 -15.94 -3.28 -17.45
N TRP A 962 -17.00 -4.04 -17.15
CA TRP A 962 -18.38 -3.56 -17.24
C TRP A 962 -18.65 -2.40 -16.28
N CYS A 963 -18.18 -2.49 -15.03
CA CYS A 963 -18.28 -1.38 -14.08
C CYS A 963 -17.59 -0.12 -14.58
N SER A 964 -16.40 -0.25 -15.15
CA SER A 964 -15.67 0.90 -15.73
C SER A 964 -16.40 1.51 -16.92
N LEU A 965 -17.00 0.69 -17.77
CA LEU A 965 -17.82 1.16 -18.88
C LEU A 965 -19.06 1.93 -18.38
N MET A 966 -19.75 1.38 -17.39
CA MET A 966 -20.90 2.04 -16.74
C MET A 966 -20.48 3.37 -16.08
N GLY A 967 -19.33 3.40 -15.42
CA GLY A 967 -18.73 4.62 -14.87
C GLY A 967 -18.46 5.68 -15.93
N GLY A 968 -17.92 5.26 -17.09
CA GLY A 968 -17.68 6.13 -18.25
C GLY A 968 -19.00 6.71 -18.82
N MET A 969 -20.04 5.89 -18.97
CA MET A 969 -21.37 6.33 -19.41
C MET A 969 -21.96 7.32 -18.42
N LEU A 970 -21.92 7.03 -17.12
CA LEU A 970 -22.42 7.94 -16.09
C LEU A 970 -21.68 9.27 -16.10
N ALA A 971 -20.35 9.25 -16.19
CA ALA A 971 -19.53 10.46 -16.28
C ALA A 971 -19.89 11.32 -17.52
N LEU A 972 -20.08 10.68 -18.68
CA LEU A 972 -20.48 11.35 -19.90
C LEU A 972 -21.86 12.01 -19.77
N ILE A 973 -22.84 11.28 -19.24
CA ILE A 973 -24.21 11.78 -18.98
C ILE A 973 -24.14 13.01 -18.06
N LEU A 974 -23.39 12.95 -16.97
CA LEU A 974 -23.25 14.07 -16.03
C LEU A 974 -22.68 15.31 -16.73
N VAL A 975 -21.61 15.14 -17.51
CA VAL A 975 -20.96 16.26 -18.24
C VAL A 975 -21.89 16.86 -19.29
N ILE A 976 -22.65 16.03 -20.03
CA ILE A 976 -23.62 16.52 -21.04
C ILE A 976 -24.77 17.28 -20.34
N CYS A 977 -25.31 16.73 -19.26
CA CYS A 977 -26.37 17.40 -18.50
C CYS A 977 -25.92 18.74 -17.91
N GLU A 978 -24.67 18.82 -17.45
CA GLU A 978 -24.08 20.08 -16.98
C GLU A 978 -23.94 21.11 -18.08
N LYS A 979 -23.45 20.72 -19.28
CA LYS A 979 -23.33 21.60 -20.43
C LYS A 979 -24.70 22.14 -20.90
N LYS A 980 -25.72 21.28 -21.03
CA LYS A 980 -27.09 21.69 -21.40
C LYS A 980 -27.69 22.70 -20.41
N LYS A 981 -27.50 22.44 -19.07
CA LYS A 981 -27.99 23.40 -18.05
C LYS A 981 -27.28 24.76 -18.12
N GLN A 982 -25.99 24.79 -18.46
CA GLN A 982 -25.23 26.03 -18.62
C GLN A 982 -25.70 26.80 -19.87
N GLN A 983 -25.97 26.14 -21.00
CA GLN A 983 -26.50 26.75 -22.21
C GLN A 983 -27.88 27.37 -21.98
N ASN A 984 -28.81 26.59 -21.40
CA ASN A 984 -30.17 27.09 -21.09
C ASN A 984 -30.14 28.24 -20.07
N GLY A 985 -29.17 28.22 -19.11
CA GLY A 985 -28.96 29.31 -18.17
C GLY A 985 -28.43 30.60 -18.83
N SER A 986 -27.55 30.48 -19.84
CA SER A 986 -27.01 31.62 -20.57
C SER A 986 -28.02 32.21 -21.55
N GLU A 987 -28.87 31.39 -22.18
CA GLU A 987 -29.99 31.82 -23.04
C GLU A 987 -31.03 32.61 -22.25
N ARG A 988 -31.49 32.07 -21.08
CA ARG A 988 -32.39 32.79 -20.19
C ARG A 988 -31.81 34.09 -19.62
N ALA A 989 -30.50 34.14 -19.36
CA ALA A 989 -29.83 35.37 -18.93
C ALA A 989 -29.70 36.37 -20.10
N GLY A 990 -29.49 35.88 -21.33
CA GLY A 990 -29.51 36.68 -22.57
C GLY A 990 -30.91 37.27 -22.83
N GLU A 991 -31.97 36.46 -22.76
CA GLU A 991 -33.38 36.88 -22.89
C GLU A 991 -33.79 37.91 -21.82
N SER A 992 -33.39 37.67 -20.56
CA SER A 992 -33.65 38.62 -19.47
C SER A 992 -32.91 39.97 -19.67
N LYS A 993 -31.69 39.98 -20.20
CA LYS A 993 -30.95 41.20 -20.58
C LYS A 993 -31.60 41.89 -21.77
N MET A 994 -32.09 41.12 -22.74
CA MET A 994 -32.77 41.63 -23.90
C MET A 994 -34.13 42.25 -23.54
N LEU A 995 -34.91 41.60 -22.66
CA LEU A 995 -36.14 42.13 -22.11
C LEU A 995 -35.90 43.39 -21.26
N GLN A 996 -34.82 43.45 -20.48
CA GLN A 996 -34.42 44.64 -19.75
C GLN A 996 -34.00 45.79 -20.69
N LYS A 997 -33.29 45.46 -21.80
CA LYS A 997 -32.99 46.46 -22.83
C LYS A 997 -34.28 46.95 -23.56
N GLN A 998 -35.19 46.06 -23.90
CA GLN A 998 -36.47 46.44 -24.52
C GLN A 998 -37.33 47.27 -23.55
N ARG A 999 -37.41 46.90 -22.24
CA ARG A 999 -38.06 47.75 -21.24
C ARG A 999 -37.42 49.13 -21.08
N LYS A 1000 -36.07 49.24 -21.12
CA LYS A 1000 -35.40 50.55 -21.14
C LYS A 1000 -35.71 51.35 -22.39
N TYR A 1001 -35.85 50.73 -23.56
CA TYR A 1001 -36.25 51.41 -24.79
C TYR A 1001 -37.72 51.85 -24.78
N TYR A 1002 -38.62 51.10 -24.07
CA TYR A 1002 -40.03 51.52 -23.93
C TYR A 1002 -40.20 52.67 -22.93
N ILE A 1003 -39.38 52.75 -21.86
CA ILE A 1003 -39.44 53.84 -20.87
C ILE A 1003 -38.84 55.16 -21.41
N ILE A 1004 -38.02 55.13 -22.46
CA ILE A 1004 -37.47 56.32 -23.12
C ILE A 1004 -38.41 56.84 -24.21
N ARG A 1005 -39.48 56.12 -24.58
CA ARG A 1005 -40.46 56.50 -25.63
C ARG A 1005 -41.86 56.89 -25.09
N VAL A 1006 -42.09 56.84 -23.78
CA VAL A 1006 -43.22 57.41 -23.06
C VAL A 1006 -42.68 58.58 -22.21
#